data_3689958b29c8f574aae8bb4c1986e72b
#
_entry.id   3689958b29c8f574aae8bb4c1986e72b
#
_cell.length_a   1.000
_cell.length_b   1.000
_cell.length_c   1.000
_cell.angle_alpha   90.00
_cell.angle_beta   90.00
_cell.angle_gamma   90.00
#
_symmetry.space_group_name_H-M   'P 1'
#
loop_
_entity.id
_entity.type
_entity.pdbx_description
1 polymer ?
#
loop_
_entity_poly.entity_id
_entity_poly.type
_entity_poly.pdbx_seq_one_letter_code
_entity_poly.pdbx_strand_id
1 'polypeptide(L)'
;MLATYLFRNPEVWTVPLLIQILCYYKILGKMGKRKYCAIIPMLGDMEMSTDLFWDMGSFWRPAAVCIAMFLTSRYLGMDTVYGIVMAFVALVVYGVFLIRLYWRLAKQFGKGRLFALGLILIPLVFLAILGFGKSVYLGKPEFRTDKVRSPAARKLRRAGSVMLTIGEIAVLIAGCFLITTLIHPFRPVAQYMMDDTIKQIKNVTDTDEFIGRDVTLGDGYEAIVEKQRTRDYFFPDSSNAKKVVVMEYIIGADLEDDRGMASINIAQMKDATAKGDGVDFIVQAGGSERWFTKGIDDSTVGRYLISGGNLETIELIDETTCMSEPQSLTDFIVWTKKNYPADRYMLVMWDHGGGFASGYGVDILNERSDNEKLLSASEIIGAIKNAGMKFDMIGFDACLMQNIEYAYALEPYTDYYLASEETEPGTGWFYTAGFGKLAEDPTLSIEEFAKSMISSYDQVQRTLNDGEPDPKCTLSLLDMTLVKPVYEQLTDLYKKTTDDIAEKPAVFANMSAARSGSYQFADEEQVDLVNYLTNLKKADYRQAVTTDEELDRIAETVKTCIVYRNSDSAEGINGLAIDFPYKDLSMYNYEHKQLKAVKYRTEQKFFDTFCSIMGAQQMSAYSDDSIFGELTKPDYSGEEWYIEGFEDYDTTDLFVDIPVTAVEEGYLPELPDKTWDTILDCKVASYLVTDEGLMYIGQEHFSDADADGHPIVSMDGIWAHINGHVVCYEAEEPQTTEDGVIYRGKVKAKLNGRENITLHIEWDPVKEDSDDESTGWVTGYSKDDEKVSFFMKKGLEQFETGDTIEFMFDFYDEEDNLIKTDTYGSKLRVITEDQMTVRDEEFESGTVISYFGVLTDIYQRDLMTEEIREQVQ
;
A
#
# COMPACT_ATOMS: atom_id res chain seq x y z
N MET A 1 -13.84 -12.10 17.37
CA MET A 1 -15.24 -12.60 17.35
C MET A 1 -15.57 -13.62 18.44
N LEU A 2 -14.97 -14.83 18.49
CA LEU A 2 -15.31 -15.84 19.52
C LEU A 2 -14.94 -15.40 20.95
N ALA A 3 -13.78 -14.80 21.15
CA ALA A 3 -13.34 -14.27 22.44
C ALA A 3 -14.23 -13.14 22.93
N THR A 4 -14.55 -12.19 22.06
CA THR A 4 -15.44 -11.06 22.34
C THR A 4 -16.86 -11.54 22.66
N TYR A 5 -17.37 -12.56 21.95
CA TYR A 5 -18.66 -13.17 22.26
C TYR A 5 -18.68 -13.84 23.64
N LEU A 6 -17.62 -14.57 23.98
CA LEU A 6 -17.48 -15.22 25.30
C LEU A 6 -17.36 -14.22 26.46
N PHE A 7 -16.70 -13.10 26.24
CA PHE A 7 -16.60 -12.03 27.25
C PHE A 7 -17.91 -11.26 27.43
N ARG A 8 -18.65 -11.03 26.35
CA ARG A 8 -19.96 -10.35 26.39
C ARG A 8 -21.09 -11.20 26.95
N ASN A 9 -20.92 -12.54 27.03
CA ASN A 9 -21.91 -13.50 27.54
C ASN A 9 -21.31 -14.36 28.65
N PRO A 10 -21.04 -13.80 29.85
CA PRO A 10 -20.37 -14.52 30.93
C PRO A 10 -21.11 -15.78 31.41
N GLU A 11 -22.39 -15.88 31.20
CA GLU A 11 -23.23 -17.05 31.48
C GLU A 11 -22.83 -18.29 30.68
N VAL A 12 -22.27 -18.13 29.48
CA VAL A 12 -21.85 -19.24 28.59
C VAL A 12 -20.74 -20.07 29.24
N TRP A 13 -19.87 -19.48 30.04
CA TRP A 13 -18.75 -20.18 30.69
C TRP A 13 -18.86 -20.26 32.22
N THR A 14 -19.58 -19.36 32.88
CA THR A 14 -19.73 -19.38 34.33
C THR A 14 -20.59 -20.55 34.81
N VAL A 15 -21.70 -20.85 34.12
CA VAL A 15 -22.56 -21.96 34.49
C VAL A 15 -21.85 -23.32 34.33
N PRO A 16 -21.19 -23.64 33.22
CA PRO A 16 -20.34 -24.84 33.10
C PRO A 16 -19.27 -24.95 34.18
N LEU A 17 -18.61 -23.82 34.48
CA LEU A 17 -17.56 -23.77 35.51
C LEU A 17 -18.10 -24.11 36.91
N LEU A 18 -19.25 -23.55 37.29
CA LEU A 18 -19.89 -23.85 38.60
C LEU A 18 -20.28 -25.32 38.65
N ILE A 19 -20.83 -25.90 37.61
CA ILE A 19 -21.16 -27.33 37.54
C ILE A 19 -19.89 -28.17 37.71
N GLN A 20 -18.78 -27.82 37.04
CA GLN A 20 -17.52 -28.52 37.18
C GLN A 20 -16.96 -28.45 38.63
N ILE A 21 -17.01 -27.29 39.26
CA ILE A 21 -16.60 -27.10 40.65
C ILE A 21 -17.42 -28.02 41.57
N LEU A 22 -18.70 -28.07 41.41
CA LEU A 22 -19.58 -28.94 42.21
C LEU A 22 -19.27 -30.43 41.99
N CYS A 23 -19.07 -30.84 40.77
CA CYS A 23 -18.66 -32.20 40.42
C CYS A 23 -17.31 -32.56 41.05
N TYR A 24 -16.30 -31.70 40.93
CA TYR A 24 -14.97 -31.89 41.50
C TYR A 24 -15.03 -31.97 43.02
N TYR A 25 -15.80 -31.11 43.67
CA TYR A 25 -15.98 -31.14 45.14
C TYR A 25 -16.50 -32.52 45.59
N LYS A 26 -17.46 -33.10 44.89
CA LYS A 26 -18.03 -34.44 45.18
C LYS A 26 -17.03 -35.57 44.89
N ILE A 27 -16.31 -35.49 43.77
CA ILE A 27 -15.32 -36.47 43.33
C ILE A 27 -14.15 -36.50 44.34
N LEU A 28 -13.59 -35.37 44.66
CA LEU A 28 -12.51 -35.24 45.64
C LEU A 28 -12.95 -35.77 47.02
N GLY A 29 -14.20 -35.50 47.39
CA GLY A 29 -14.78 -36.09 48.63
C GLY A 29 -14.82 -37.61 48.64
N LYS A 30 -15.19 -38.24 47.49
CA LYS A 30 -15.16 -39.69 47.34
C LYS A 30 -13.76 -40.27 47.31
N MET A 31 -12.79 -39.50 46.86
CA MET A 31 -11.37 -39.87 46.86
C MET A 31 -10.66 -39.62 48.23
N GLY A 32 -11.37 -39.03 49.21
CA GLY A 32 -10.77 -38.64 50.50
C GLY A 32 -9.77 -37.50 50.37
N LYS A 33 -9.93 -36.63 49.41
CA LYS A 33 -9.04 -35.54 49.10
C LYS A 33 -9.56 -34.18 49.60
N ARG A 34 -8.72 -33.13 49.49
CA ARG A 34 -9.06 -31.78 49.94
C ARG A 34 -10.11 -31.14 49.01
N LYS A 35 -11.35 -31.12 49.48
CA LYS A 35 -12.51 -30.68 48.66
C LYS A 35 -12.45 -29.23 48.26
N TYR A 36 -11.78 -28.36 49.03
CA TYR A 36 -11.64 -26.94 48.72
C TYR A 36 -10.79 -26.70 47.46
N CYS A 37 -9.96 -27.68 47.05
CA CYS A 37 -9.21 -27.59 45.79
C CYS A 37 -10.13 -27.62 44.55
N ALA A 38 -11.40 -27.99 44.71
CA ALA A 38 -12.38 -27.95 43.62
C ALA A 38 -12.74 -26.54 43.15
N ILE A 39 -12.55 -25.51 44.00
CA ILE A 39 -12.91 -24.11 43.72
C ILE A 39 -12.16 -23.60 42.50
N ILE A 40 -10.91 -24.03 42.35
CA ILE A 40 -10.13 -23.76 41.12
C ILE A 40 -9.94 -25.09 40.43
N PRO A 41 -10.56 -25.34 39.23
CA PRO A 41 -10.55 -26.62 38.55
C PRO A 41 -9.13 -27.19 38.36
N MET A 42 -8.16 -26.34 38.05
CA MET A 42 -6.76 -26.75 37.89
C MET A 42 -6.14 -27.31 39.20
N LEU A 43 -6.51 -26.77 40.35
CA LEU A 43 -6.12 -27.35 41.65
C LEU A 43 -6.88 -28.64 41.94
N GLY A 44 -8.10 -28.78 41.48
CA GLY A 44 -8.85 -30.02 41.52
C GLY A 44 -8.17 -31.13 40.72
N ASP A 45 -7.74 -30.82 39.51
CA ASP A 45 -6.98 -31.73 38.68
C ASP A 45 -5.64 -32.15 39.28
N MET A 46 -4.94 -31.19 39.91
CA MET A 46 -3.71 -31.46 40.65
C MET A 46 -3.97 -32.43 41.82
N GLU A 47 -4.97 -32.19 42.59
CA GLU A 47 -5.31 -33.01 43.77
C GLU A 47 -5.76 -34.43 43.36
N MET A 48 -6.50 -34.57 42.25
CA MET A 48 -6.86 -35.87 41.68
C MET A 48 -5.63 -36.60 41.13
N SER A 49 -4.73 -35.85 40.48
CA SER A 49 -3.54 -36.44 39.88
C SER A 49 -2.58 -37.08 40.90
N THR A 50 -2.54 -36.61 42.16
CA THR A 50 -1.68 -37.16 43.19
C THR A 50 -1.98 -38.62 43.51
N ASP A 51 -3.21 -39.09 43.29
CA ASP A 51 -3.62 -40.49 43.47
C ASP A 51 -3.64 -41.29 42.16
N LEU A 52 -3.86 -40.62 41.04
CA LEU A 52 -4.03 -41.30 39.75
C LEU A 52 -2.72 -41.45 39.00
N PHE A 53 -1.66 -40.76 39.37
CA PHE A 53 -0.36 -40.82 38.72
C PHE A 53 0.76 -41.15 39.69
N TRP A 54 1.89 -41.65 39.19
CA TRP A 54 3.02 -42.10 39.99
C TRP A 54 3.78 -41.00 40.72
N ASP A 55 3.77 -39.81 40.11
CA ASP A 55 4.49 -38.69 40.65
C ASP A 55 3.75 -37.36 40.35
N MET A 56 4.10 -36.35 41.11
CA MET A 56 3.55 -35.01 40.93
C MET A 56 4.04 -34.35 39.60
N GLY A 57 5.12 -34.86 39.01
CA GLY A 57 5.60 -34.39 37.72
C GLY A 57 4.62 -34.60 36.58
N SER A 58 3.74 -35.62 36.69
CA SER A 58 2.67 -35.89 35.71
C SER A 58 1.65 -34.76 35.61
N PHE A 59 1.49 -33.92 36.66
CA PHE A 59 0.67 -32.72 36.65
C PHE A 59 1.53 -31.47 36.34
N TRP A 60 2.63 -31.31 37.10
CA TRP A 60 3.40 -30.08 37.03
C TRP A 60 4.07 -29.84 35.69
N ARG A 61 4.44 -30.87 34.93
CA ARG A 61 5.02 -30.71 33.60
C ARG A 61 4.06 -30.04 32.61
N PRO A 62 2.86 -30.62 32.32
CA PRO A 62 1.92 -29.96 31.44
C PRO A 62 1.44 -28.60 31.96
N ALA A 63 1.27 -28.46 33.30
CA ALA A 63 0.88 -27.20 33.91
C ALA A 63 1.94 -26.11 33.71
N ALA A 64 3.23 -26.42 33.91
CA ALA A 64 4.31 -25.46 33.68
C ALA A 64 4.44 -25.06 32.22
N VAL A 65 4.29 -26.02 31.30
CA VAL A 65 4.26 -25.74 29.85
C VAL A 65 3.09 -24.81 29.50
N CYS A 66 1.88 -25.10 29.98
CA CYS A 66 0.72 -24.27 29.74
C CYS A 66 0.88 -22.85 30.29
N ILE A 67 1.42 -22.72 31.52
CA ILE A 67 1.69 -21.42 32.14
C ILE A 67 2.74 -20.64 31.31
N ALA A 68 3.83 -21.30 30.94
CA ALA A 68 4.87 -20.66 30.14
C ALA A 68 4.32 -20.17 28.79
N MET A 69 3.55 -21.03 28.08
CA MET A 69 2.94 -20.67 26.81
C MET A 69 1.89 -19.57 26.94
N PHE A 70 1.10 -19.58 28.01
CA PHE A 70 0.14 -18.54 28.29
C PHE A 70 0.82 -17.19 28.57
N LEU A 71 1.90 -17.21 29.37
CA LEU A 71 2.68 -16.00 29.63
C LEU A 71 3.36 -15.48 28.36
N THR A 72 3.86 -16.38 27.51
CA THR A 72 4.45 -16.02 26.22
C THR A 72 3.38 -15.45 25.29
N SER A 73 2.21 -16.08 25.21
CA SER A 73 1.06 -15.57 24.44
C SER A 73 0.64 -14.17 24.91
N ARG A 74 0.61 -13.94 26.23
CA ARG A 74 0.30 -12.63 26.81
C ARG A 74 1.37 -11.57 26.48
N TYR A 75 2.62 -11.97 26.45
CA TYR A 75 3.75 -11.08 26.13
C TYR A 75 3.78 -10.71 24.64
N LEU A 76 3.43 -11.66 23.75
CA LEU A 76 3.38 -11.46 22.29
C LEU A 76 2.09 -10.77 21.80
N GLY A 77 1.11 -10.55 22.69
CA GLY A 77 -0.23 -10.08 22.34
C GLY A 77 -1.17 -11.24 22.02
N MET A 78 -2.32 -11.31 22.72
CA MET A 78 -3.31 -12.39 22.51
C MET A 78 -4.07 -12.27 21.22
N ASP A 79 -3.99 -11.15 20.57
CA ASP A 79 -4.69 -10.81 19.33
C ASP A 79 -3.84 -11.15 18.08
N THR A 80 -2.56 -11.42 18.27
CA THR A 80 -1.66 -11.87 17.22
C THR A 80 -1.87 -13.35 16.89
N VAL A 81 -1.63 -13.74 15.64
CA VAL A 81 -1.67 -15.16 15.18
C VAL A 81 -0.80 -16.05 16.09
N TYR A 82 0.30 -15.54 16.60
CA TYR A 82 1.23 -16.26 17.50
C TYR A 82 0.69 -16.41 18.91
N GLY A 83 0.08 -15.35 19.44
CA GLY A 83 -0.63 -15.42 20.70
C GLY A 83 -1.72 -16.48 20.64
N ILE A 84 -2.47 -16.53 19.55
CA ILE A 84 -3.51 -17.53 19.29
C ILE A 84 -2.91 -18.93 19.15
N VAL A 85 -1.83 -19.11 18.38
CA VAL A 85 -1.14 -20.41 18.21
C VAL A 85 -0.58 -20.89 19.53
N MET A 86 0.07 -20.04 20.31
CA MET A 86 0.61 -20.41 21.62
C MET A 86 -0.50 -20.78 22.62
N ALA A 87 -1.59 -20.02 22.63
CA ALA A 87 -2.77 -20.35 23.42
C ALA A 87 -3.39 -21.69 22.98
N PHE A 88 -3.47 -21.94 21.69
CA PHE A 88 -3.95 -23.21 21.14
C PHE A 88 -3.06 -24.39 21.52
N VAL A 89 -1.74 -24.25 21.40
CA VAL A 89 -0.78 -25.30 21.83
C VAL A 89 -0.89 -25.57 23.33
N ALA A 90 -1.03 -24.54 24.17
CA ALA A 90 -1.29 -24.69 25.60
C ALA A 90 -2.58 -25.49 25.87
N LEU A 91 -3.64 -25.18 25.15
CA LEU A 91 -4.92 -25.91 25.20
C LEU A 91 -4.76 -27.38 24.80
N VAL A 92 -4.00 -27.68 23.73
CA VAL A 92 -3.75 -29.05 23.26
C VAL A 92 -2.94 -29.83 24.32
N VAL A 93 -1.88 -29.25 24.89
CA VAL A 93 -1.06 -29.88 25.92
C VAL A 93 -1.88 -30.18 27.17
N TYR A 94 -2.70 -29.22 27.61
CA TYR A 94 -3.57 -29.43 28.77
C TYR A 94 -4.70 -30.44 28.48
N GLY A 95 -5.24 -30.41 27.27
CA GLY A 95 -6.24 -31.36 26.80
C GLY A 95 -5.73 -32.82 26.82
N VAL A 96 -4.51 -33.05 26.34
CA VAL A 96 -3.84 -34.36 26.41
C VAL A 96 -3.67 -34.82 27.88
N PHE A 97 -3.31 -33.91 28.78
CA PHE A 97 -3.26 -34.23 30.21
C PHE A 97 -4.63 -34.60 30.76
N LEU A 98 -5.70 -33.85 30.47
CA LEU A 98 -7.06 -34.12 30.91
C LEU A 98 -7.59 -35.46 30.37
N ILE A 99 -7.28 -35.81 29.11
CA ILE A 99 -7.63 -37.10 28.51
C ILE A 99 -7.03 -38.25 29.33
N ARG A 100 -5.74 -38.13 29.72
CA ARG A 100 -5.06 -39.14 30.54
C ARG A 100 -5.61 -39.18 31.96
N LEU A 101 -5.93 -38.04 32.57
CA LEU A 101 -6.53 -37.93 33.89
C LEU A 101 -7.92 -38.59 33.89
N TYR A 102 -8.79 -38.22 32.98
CA TYR A 102 -10.17 -38.73 32.93
C TYR A 102 -10.22 -40.22 32.60
N TRP A 103 -9.31 -40.69 31.75
CA TRP A 103 -9.20 -42.15 31.50
C TRP A 103 -8.86 -42.94 32.76
N ARG A 104 -7.93 -42.45 33.58
CA ARG A 104 -7.54 -43.09 34.83
C ARG A 104 -8.60 -42.90 35.90
N LEU A 105 -9.22 -41.74 35.96
CA LEU A 105 -10.32 -41.45 36.87
C LEU A 105 -11.49 -42.42 36.63
N ALA A 106 -11.91 -42.62 35.43
CA ALA A 106 -12.95 -43.62 35.08
C ALA A 106 -12.56 -45.01 35.58
N LYS A 107 -11.36 -45.46 35.32
CA LYS A 107 -10.85 -46.75 35.74
C LYS A 107 -10.89 -46.94 37.26
N GLN A 108 -10.46 -45.93 38.05
CA GLN A 108 -10.44 -45.98 39.50
C GLN A 108 -11.84 -45.85 40.16
N PHE A 109 -12.84 -45.45 39.40
CA PHE A 109 -14.23 -45.54 39.81
C PHE A 109 -14.94 -46.77 39.25
N GLY A 110 -14.19 -47.79 38.78
CA GLY A 110 -14.71 -49.06 38.29
C GLY A 110 -15.51 -48.94 36.96
N LYS A 111 -15.26 -47.87 36.18
CA LYS A 111 -15.98 -47.63 34.93
C LYS A 111 -15.23 -48.15 33.70
N GLY A 112 -15.95 -48.57 32.69
CA GLY A 112 -15.41 -49.10 31.43
C GLY A 112 -14.90 -48.03 30.49
N ARG A 113 -14.33 -48.48 29.35
CA ARG A 113 -13.71 -47.60 28.31
C ARG A 113 -14.71 -46.62 27.69
N LEU A 114 -15.97 -47.04 27.46
CA LEU A 114 -17.03 -46.15 26.93
C LEU A 114 -17.34 -44.99 27.88
N PHE A 115 -17.34 -45.26 29.18
CA PHE A 115 -17.52 -44.23 30.20
C PHE A 115 -16.31 -43.23 30.21
N ALA A 116 -15.09 -43.74 30.05
CA ALA A 116 -13.89 -42.92 29.94
C ALA A 116 -13.95 -42.03 28.71
N LEU A 117 -14.42 -42.53 27.57
CA LEU A 117 -14.63 -41.78 26.35
C LEU A 117 -15.70 -40.68 26.57
N GLY A 118 -16.80 -41.02 27.28
CA GLY A 118 -17.80 -40.03 27.64
C GLY A 118 -17.27 -38.91 28.53
N LEU A 119 -16.40 -39.21 29.49
CA LEU A 119 -15.69 -38.20 30.29
C LEU A 119 -14.84 -37.25 29.46
N ILE A 120 -14.24 -37.73 28.36
CA ILE A 120 -13.43 -36.95 27.48
C ILE A 120 -14.29 -36.08 26.54
N LEU A 121 -15.33 -36.64 25.96
CA LEU A 121 -16.18 -35.97 24.97
C LEU A 121 -17.20 -35.00 25.56
N ILE A 122 -17.80 -35.41 26.71
CA ILE A 122 -18.87 -34.65 27.38
C ILE A 122 -18.57 -34.61 28.88
N PRO A 123 -17.48 -33.93 29.30
CA PRO A 123 -16.97 -34.03 30.64
C PRO A 123 -17.98 -33.64 31.71
N LEU A 124 -18.76 -32.58 31.55
CA LEU A 124 -19.70 -32.12 32.57
C LEU A 124 -20.74 -33.18 32.95
N VAL A 125 -21.31 -33.91 31.99
CA VAL A 125 -22.31 -34.93 32.20
C VAL A 125 -21.70 -36.13 32.95
N PHE A 126 -20.57 -36.62 32.47
CA PHE A 126 -19.93 -37.79 33.05
C PHE A 126 -19.21 -37.50 34.39
N LEU A 127 -18.73 -36.31 34.64
CA LEU A 127 -18.23 -35.84 35.94
C LEU A 127 -19.42 -35.76 36.95
N ALA A 128 -20.59 -35.29 36.49
CA ALA A 128 -21.77 -35.28 37.32
C ALA A 128 -22.20 -36.71 37.76
N ILE A 129 -22.17 -37.65 36.79
CA ILE A 129 -22.46 -39.06 37.11
C ILE A 129 -21.46 -39.63 38.10
N LEU A 130 -20.15 -39.32 38.01
CA LEU A 130 -19.15 -39.75 39.00
C LEU A 130 -19.33 -39.07 40.33
N GLY A 131 -19.55 -37.77 40.35
CA GLY A 131 -19.66 -36.96 41.58
C GLY A 131 -20.94 -37.30 42.37
N PHE A 132 -22.08 -37.25 41.72
CA PHE A 132 -23.38 -37.39 42.38
C PHE A 132 -23.95 -38.81 42.32
N GLY A 133 -23.46 -39.66 41.39
CA GLY A 133 -23.91 -41.06 41.29
C GLY A 133 -23.39 -41.97 42.41
N LYS A 134 -23.82 -43.23 42.37
CA LYS A 134 -23.45 -44.25 43.37
C LYS A 134 -22.05 -44.87 43.18
N SER A 135 -21.22 -44.32 42.32
CA SER A 135 -19.87 -44.79 42.05
C SER A 135 -18.97 -44.62 43.26
N VAL A 136 -18.18 -45.65 43.56
CA VAL A 136 -17.25 -45.66 44.69
C VAL A 136 -15.82 -45.60 44.15
N TYR A 137 -14.94 -44.86 44.80
CA TYR A 137 -13.53 -44.83 44.51
C TYR A 137 -12.84 -46.09 44.97
N LEU A 138 -12.14 -46.79 44.07
CA LEU A 138 -11.50 -48.05 44.33
C LEU A 138 -10.09 -47.93 44.98
N GLY A 139 -9.66 -46.72 45.23
CA GLY A 139 -8.35 -46.46 45.83
C GLY A 139 -7.23 -46.18 44.79
N LYS A 140 -6.03 -45.97 45.27
CA LYS A 140 -4.85 -45.79 44.38
C LYS A 140 -4.58 -47.00 43.51
N PRO A 141 -4.20 -46.83 42.23
CA PRO A 141 -3.81 -47.99 41.44
C PRO A 141 -2.64 -48.69 42.06
N GLU A 142 -2.73 -50.04 42.23
CA GLU A 142 -1.58 -50.85 42.61
C GLU A 142 -0.60 -50.87 41.43
N PHE A 143 0.50 -50.20 41.63
CA PHE A 143 1.58 -50.22 40.66
C PHE A 143 2.55 -51.35 41.03
N ARG A 144 2.64 -52.40 40.24
CA ARG A 144 3.59 -53.49 40.42
C ARG A 144 5.02 -52.93 40.59
N THR A 145 5.52 -52.89 41.79
CA THR A 145 6.92 -52.55 42.10
C THR A 145 7.70 -53.82 42.33
N ASP A 146 8.13 -54.47 41.27
CA ASP A 146 8.96 -55.68 41.41
C ASP A 146 10.40 -55.42 41.81
N LYS A 147 10.76 -54.23 42.26
CA LYS A 147 12.09 -53.89 42.79
C LYS A 147 12.01 -52.84 43.93
N VAL A 148 12.31 -53.31 45.12
CA VAL A 148 12.58 -52.42 46.27
C VAL A 148 13.86 -51.63 46.00
N ARG A 149 13.72 -50.37 45.66
CA ARG A 149 14.83 -49.44 45.42
C ARG A 149 15.23 -48.74 46.76
N SER A 150 16.54 -48.61 46.98
CA SER A 150 17.09 -47.87 48.14
C SER A 150 16.56 -46.43 48.22
N PRO A 151 16.48 -45.79 49.39
CA PRO A 151 16.09 -44.40 49.59
C PRO A 151 16.91 -43.41 48.72
N ALA A 152 18.22 -43.74 48.57
CA ALA A 152 19.13 -42.94 47.74
C ALA A 152 18.75 -42.98 46.25
N ALA A 153 18.39 -44.15 45.72
CA ALA A 153 17.96 -44.31 44.33
C ALA A 153 16.62 -43.60 44.04
N ARG A 154 15.74 -43.49 45.05
CA ARG A 154 14.50 -42.71 44.97
C ARG A 154 14.76 -41.18 44.93
N LYS A 155 15.73 -40.68 45.79
CA LYS A 155 16.14 -39.26 45.73
C LYS A 155 16.81 -38.89 44.43
N LEU A 156 17.69 -39.71 43.89
CA LEU A 156 18.39 -39.47 42.61
C LEU A 156 17.42 -39.45 41.46
N ARG A 157 16.40 -40.32 41.47
CA ARG A 157 15.35 -40.33 40.39
C ARG A 157 14.45 -39.10 40.49
N ARG A 158 14.13 -38.61 41.68
CA ARG A 158 13.37 -37.35 41.86
C ARG A 158 14.18 -36.17 41.38
N ALA A 159 15.46 -36.09 41.73
CA ALA A 159 16.35 -35.02 41.24
C ALA A 159 16.52 -35.11 39.72
N GLY A 160 16.70 -36.31 39.13
CA GLY A 160 16.75 -36.50 37.68
C GLY A 160 15.44 -36.15 36.98
N SER A 161 14.30 -36.45 37.59
CA SER A 161 12.99 -36.06 37.05
C SER A 161 12.78 -34.54 37.03
N VAL A 162 13.22 -33.84 38.11
CA VAL A 162 13.17 -32.40 38.20
C VAL A 162 14.11 -31.75 37.14
N MET A 163 15.35 -32.25 37.03
CA MET A 163 16.30 -31.78 36.00
C MET A 163 15.80 -32.00 34.58
N LEU A 164 15.19 -33.16 34.32
CA LEU A 164 14.58 -33.45 33.00
C LEU A 164 13.43 -32.44 32.73
N THR A 165 12.60 -32.14 33.70
CA THR A 165 11.50 -31.19 33.57
C THR A 165 12.01 -29.78 33.31
N ILE A 166 13.05 -29.34 34.04
CA ILE A 166 13.69 -28.04 33.79
C ILE A 166 14.29 -27.98 32.37
N GLY A 167 14.95 -29.08 31.95
CA GLY A 167 15.47 -29.19 30.57
C GLY A 167 14.39 -29.15 29.49
N GLU A 168 13.28 -29.87 29.69
CA GLU A 168 12.13 -29.86 28.79
C GLU A 168 11.50 -28.46 28.69
N ILE A 169 11.37 -27.74 29.82
CA ILE A 169 10.88 -26.36 29.85
C ILE A 169 11.85 -25.41 29.12
N ALA A 170 13.14 -25.56 29.37
CA ALA A 170 14.16 -24.72 28.71
C ALA A 170 14.19 -24.95 27.19
N VAL A 171 14.09 -26.19 26.74
CA VAL A 171 14.01 -26.53 25.32
C VAL A 171 12.73 -26.01 24.68
N LEU A 172 11.58 -26.06 25.38
CA LEU A 172 10.33 -25.51 24.89
C LEU A 172 10.37 -23.97 24.83
N ILE A 173 10.91 -23.31 25.84
CA ILE A 173 11.10 -21.85 25.83
C ILE A 173 12.05 -21.44 24.69
N ALA A 174 13.19 -22.14 24.55
CA ALA A 174 14.14 -21.89 23.46
C ALA A 174 13.53 -22.20 22.07
N GLY A 175 12.73 -23.27 21.98
CA GLY A 175 12.01 -23.62 20.76
C GLY A 175 10.91 -22.60 20.41
N CYS A 176 10.17 -22.13 21.39
CA CYS A 176 9.20 -21.06 21.20
C CYS A 176 9.89 -19.76 20.79
N PHE A 177 10.98 -19.41 21.45
CA PHE A 177 11.80 -18.25 21.10
C PHE A 177 12.39 -18.38 19.69
N LEU A 178 12.88 -19.56 19.29
CA LEU A 178 13.41 -19.82 17.97
C LEU A 178 12.32 -19.80 16.89
N ILE A 179 11.14 -20.34 17.17
CA ILE A 179 9.99 -20.33 16.27
C ILE A 179 9.49 -18.90 16.09
N THR A 180 9.38 -18.14 17.16
CA THR A 180 9.02 -16.71 17.08
C THR A 180 10.09 -15.89 16.37
N THR A 181 11.39 -16.18 16.50
CA THR A 181 12.47 -15.54 15.74
C THR A 181 12.54 -15.95 14.26
N LEU A 182 11.99 -17.09 13.87
CA LEU A 182 12.03 -17.59 12.49
C LEU A 182 10.77 -17.31 11.68
N ILE A 183 9.68 -16.90 12.34
CA ILE A 183 8.36 -16.82 11.70
C ILE A 183 7.82 -15.37 11.64
N HIS A 184 8.42 -14.40 12.31
CA HIS A 184 8.01 -12.99 12.28
C HIS A 184 9.18 -12.05 12.12
N PRO A 185 9.05 -11.02 11.26
CA PRO A 185 9.85 -9.81 11.43
C PRO A 185 9.44 -9.22 12.78
N PHE A 186 10.32 -9.35 13.73
CA PHE A 186 10.13 -8.95 15.11
C PHE A 186 9.90 -7.44 15.20
N ARG A 187 9.01 -6.99 16.09
CA ARG A 187 9.10 -5.62 16.61
C ARG A 187 10.57 -5.20 16.88
N PRO A 188 11.49 -6.07 17.41
CA PRO A 188 12.91 -5.76 17.42
C PRO A 188 13.57 -5.58 16.06
N VAL A 189 13.14 -6.25 14.99
CA VAL A 189 13.72 -6.06 13.65
C VAL A 189 13.18 -4.78 13.01
N ALA A 190 11.87 -4.57 13.01
CA ALA A 190 11.27 -3.33 12.54
C ALA A 190 11.78 -2.14 13.36
N GLN A 191 11.90 -2.26 14.69
CA GLN A 191 12.52 -1.25 15.55
C GLN A 191 14.00 -1.02 15.19
N TYR A 192 14.74 -2.09 14.88
CA TYR A 192 16.14 -1.98 14.46
C TYR A 192 16.26 -1.28 13.10
N MET A 193 15.41 -1.64 12.14
CA MET A 193 15.40 -1.00 10.81
C MET A 193 15.04 0.49 10.95
N MET A 194 14.00 0.81 11.70
CA MET A 194 13.64 2.20 11.99
C MET A 194 14.79 2.96 12.67
N ASP A 195 15.42 2.39 13.71
CA ASP A 195 16.54 3.00 14.42
C ASP A 195 17.78 3.15 13.52
N ASP A 196 17.99 2.23 12.56
CA ASP A 196 19.08 2.29 11.59
C ASP A 196 18.82 3.35 10.51
N THR A 197 17.61 3.41 9.97
CA THR A 197 17.18 4.48 9.06
C THR A 197 17.35 5.86 9.70
N ILE A 198 16.83 6.05 10.92
CA ILE A 198 17.01 7.31 11.67
C ILE A 198 18.50 7.65 11.81
N LYS A 199 19.37 6.68 12.05
CA LYS A 199 20.80 6.90 12.20
C LYS A 199 21.48 7.28 10.88
N GLN A 200 21.09 6.67 9.76
CA GLN A 200 21.60 6.97 8.43
C GLN A 200 21.25 8.42 8.04
N ILE A 201 20.01 8.83 8.20
CA ILE A 201 19.54 10.16 7.79
C ILE A 201 19.73 11.25 8.84
N LYS A 202 20.16 10.93 10.06
CA LYS A 202 20.30 11.88 11.17
C LYS A 202 21.18 13.09 10.87
N ASN A 203 22.17 12.94 10.02
CA ASN A 203 23.15 13.97 9.69
C ASN A 203 22.91 14.58 8.30
N VAL A 204 21.80 14.25 7.66
CA VAL A 204 21.40 14.88 6.40
C VAL A 204 21.18 16.37 6.66
N THR A 205 21.68 17.18 5.77
CA THR A 205 21.50 18.64 5.74
C THR A 205 20.93 19.01 4.38
N ASP A 206 20.12 20.03 4.36
CA ASP A 206 19.70 20.63 3.11
C ASP A 206 20.90 21.16 2.30
N THR A 207 20.74 21.13 0.99
CA THR A 207 21.71 21.66 0.01
C THR A 207 21.06 22.83 -0.75
N ASP A 208 21.79 23.38 -1.72
CA ASP A 208 21.23 24.34 -2.66
C ASP A 208 20.67 23.64 -3.94
N GLU A 209 20.51 22.32 -3.91
CA GLU A 209 20.01 21.51 -5.01
C GLU A 209 18.48 21.53 -5.01
N PHE A 210 17.90 22.43 -5.77
CA PHE A 210 16.48 22.56 -6.10
C PHE A 210 16.32 23.39 -7.37
N ILE A 211 15.19 23.24 -8.05
CA ILE A 211 14.86 24.07 -9.21
C ILE A 211 13.90 25.16 -8.74
N GLY A 212 14.34 26.39 -8.83
CA GLY A 212 13.51 27.57 -8.57
C GLY A 212 12.76 28.01 -9.83
N ARG A 213 11.69 28.79 -9.66
CA ARG A 213 11.00 29.40 -10.79
C ARG A 213 11.93 30.34 -11.56
N ASP A 214 12.02 30.15 -12.87
CA ASP A 214 12.89 30.94 -13.75
C ASP A 214 12.34 32.34 -14.05
N VAL A 215 11.08 32.58 -13.71
CA VAL A 215 10.38 33.82 -14.05
C VAL A 215 10.45 34.77 -12.88
N THR A 216 11.09 35.89 -13.07
CA THR A 216 10.88 37.06 -12.20
C THR A 216 9.44 37.51 -12.36
N LEU A 217 8.66 37.50 -11.26
CA LEU A 217 7.27 37.99 -11.29
C LEU A 217 7.28 39.39 -11.90
N GLY A 218 6.81 39.51 -13.16
CA GLY A 218 6.65 40.81 -13.81
C GLY A 218 5.48 41.59 -13.22
N ASP A 219 5.38 42.90 -13.53
CA ASP A 219 4.35 43.82 -12.99
C ASP A 219 2.92 43.24 -13.00
N GLY A 220 2.58 42.37 -13.96
CA GLY A 220 1.26 41.72 -14.06
C GLY A 220 1.00 40.73 -12.95
N TYR A 221 1.97 39.89 -12.62
CA TYR A 221 1.88 38.90 -11.57
C TYR A 221 2.01 39.51 -10.18
N GLU A 222 2.90 40.49 -10.00
CA GLU A 222 3.00 41.23 -8.73
C GLU A 222 1.67 41.85 -8.32
N ALA A 223 0.94 42.42 -9.28
CA ALA A 223 -0.38 43.01 -9.01
C ALA A 223 -1.42 41.94 -8.61
N ILE A 224 -1.37 40.73 -9.19
CA ILE A 224 -2.25 39.62 -8.84
C ILE A 224 -1.93 39.12 -7.43
N VAL A 225 -0.67 38.88 -7.15
CA VAL A 225 -0.16 38.44 -5.85
C VAL A 225 -0.51 39.43 -4.75
N GLU A 226 -0.23 40.74 -4.96
CA GLU A 226 -0.56 41.78 -4.01
C GLU A 226 -2.07 41.87 -3.74
N LYS A 227 -2.90 41.79 -4.79
CA LYS A 227 -4.37 41.80 -4.67
C LYS A 227 -4.92 40.60 -3.92
N GLN A 228 -4.32 39.44 -4.07
CA GLN A 228 -4.79 38.19 -3.42
C GLN A 228 -4.30 38.08 -1.98
N ARG A 229 -3.07 38.52 -1.68
CA ARG A 229 -2.54 38.52 -0.31
C ARG A 229 -3.19 39.59 0.58
N THR A 230 -3.84 40.59 0.02
CA THR A 230 -4.64 41.57 0.75
C THR A 230 -6.04 41.09 1.11
N ARG A 231 -6.44 39.87 0.80
CA ARG A 231 -7.68 39.32 1.34
C ARG A 231 -7.60 39.28 2.87
N ASP A 232 -8.65 39.85 3.53
CA ASP A 232 -8.86 39.85 4.98
C ASP A 232 -8.90 38.43 5.59
N TYR A 233 -7.79 37.70 5.60
CA TYR A 233 -7.64 36.50 6.34
C TYR A 233 -6.62 36.70 7.46
N PHE A 234 -6.98 36.32 8.63
CA PHE A 234 -6.41 36.17 9.95
C PHE A 234 -4.89 36.06 10.12
N PHE A 235 -4.05 36.61 9.25
CA PHE A 235 -2.62 36.56 9.49
C PHE A 235 -2.08 37.91 9.96
N PRO A 236 -1.61 37.96 11.21
CA PRO A 236 -0.68 38.99 11.58
C PRO A 236 0.55 38.89 10.64
N ASP A 237 1.12 40.05 10.36
CA ASP A 237 2.36 40.21 9.61
C ASP A 237 3.38 39.13 10.08
N SER A 238 3.72 38.16 9.22
CA SER A 238 4.62 37.06 9.53
C SER A 238 6.04 37.55 9.91
N SER A 239 6.40 38.78 9.52
CA SER A 239 7.67 39.42 9.88
C SER A 239 7.87 39.60 11.40
N ASN A 240 6.81 39.55 12.18
CA ASN A 240 6.81 39.66 13.63
C ASN A 240 6.36 38.36 14.34
N ALA A 241 6.19 37.25 13.63
CA ALA A 241 5.76 35.99 14.19
C ALA A 241 6.73 35.52 15.28
N LYS A 242 6.17 35.06 16.38
CA LYS A 242 6.92 34.47 17.52
C LYS A 242 6.72 32.97 17.59
N LYS A 243 5.67 32.46 16.96
CA LYS A 243 5.27 31.06 17.05
C LYS A 243 4.58 30.58 15.81
N VAL A 244 4.99 29.45 15.32
CA VAL A 244 4.33 28.66 14.28
C VAL A 244 3.75 27.42 14.93
N VAL A 245 2.47 27.12 14.69
CA VAL A 245 1.87 25.86 15.04
C VAL A 245 1.69 25.05 13.77
N VAL A 246 2.28 23.85 13.75
CA VAL A 246 2.09 22.86 12.70
C VAL A 246 1.04 21.88 13.19
N MET A 247 -0.09 21.81 12.49
CA MET A 247 -1.13 20.82 12.70
C MET A 247 -0.78 19.59 11.87
N GLU A 248 -0.38 18.53 12.55
CA GLU A 248 0.06 17.29 11.91
C GLU A 248 -1.03 16.23 12.07
N TYR A 249 -1.62 15.80 10.96
CA TYR A 249 -2.69 14.81 10.94
C TYR A 249 -2.15 13.49 10.42
N ILE A 250 -1.79 12.58 11.33
CA ILE A 250 -1.11 11.32 11.00
C ILE A 250 -2.10 10.16 11.10
N ILE A 251 -2.44 9.57 9.95
CA ILE A 251 -3.09 8.28 9.91
C ILE A 251 -1.99 7.25 9.70
N GLY A 252 -1.67 6.47 10.75
CA GLY A 252 -0.47 5.61 10.72
C GLY A 252 -0.58 4.44 9.74
N ALA A 253 -1.80 3.95 9.52
CA ALA A 253 -2.09 2.84 8.62
C ALA A 253 -1.12 1.64 8.81
N ASP A 254 -0.82 0.94 7.73
CA ASP A 254 0.21 -0.11 7.66
C ASP A 254 1.63 0.47 7.63
N LEU A 255 1.82 1.70 7.16
CA LEU A 255 3.11 2.38 7.15
C LEU A 255 3.74 2.48 8.54
N GLU A 256 2.94 2.78 9.55
CA GLU A 256 3.41 2.76 10.94
C GLU A 256 3.43 1.34 11.50
N ASP A 257 2.38 0.53 11.22
CA ASP A 257 2.25 -0.81 11.79
C ASP A 257 3.41 -1.74 11.40
N ASP A 258 3.79 -1.73 10.14
CA ASP A 258 4.82 -2.62 9.61
C ASP A 258 6.24 -2.12 9.83
N ARG A 259 6.49 -0.80 9.65
CA ARG A 259 7.86 -0.25 9.55
C ARG A 259 8.15 0.94 10.45
N GLY A 260 7.15 1.51 11.13
CA GLY A 260 7.34 2.68 12.00
C GLY A 260 7.66 3.96 11.24
N MET A 261 7.14 4.14 10.04
CA MET A 261 7.45 5.29 9.20
C MET A 261 7.00 6.62 9.82
N ALA A 262 5.79 6.67 10.38
CA ALA A 262 5.34 7.84 11.13
C ALA A 262 6.22 8.10 12.35
N SER A 263 6.69 7.05 13.02
CA SER A 263 7.61 7.15 14.16
C SER A 263 8.97 7.74 13.77
N ILE A 264 9.46 7.51 12.54
CA ILE A 264 10.66 8.17 11.99
C ILE A 264 10.43 9.69 11.93
N ASN A 265 9.32 10.12 11.31
CA ASN A 265 9.01 11.53 11.16
C ASN A 265 8.71 12.21 12.51
N ILE A 266 8.06 11.52 13.46
CA ILE A 266 7.89 12.02 14.84
C ILE A 266 9.25 12.23 15.53
N ALA A 267 10.23 11.35 15.32
CA ALA A 267 11.58 11.55 15.84
C ALA A 267 12.23 12.79 15.22
N GLN A 268 12.06 13.02 13.93
CA GLN A 268 12.53 14.22 13.23
C GLN A 268 11.84 15.51 13.70
N MET A 269 10.52 15.48 13.97
CA MET A 269 9.78 16.61 14.57
C MET A 269 10.33 16.97 15.94
N LYS A 270 10.69 15.97 16.76
CA LYS A 270 11.35 16.19 18.05
C LYS A 270 12.73 16.83 17.86
N ASP A 271 13.52 16.34 16.91
CA ASP A 271 14.83 16.91 16.60
C ASP A 271 14.72 18.35 16.07
N ALA A 272 13.69 18.63 15.24
CA ALA A 272 13.40 19.98 14.74
C ALA A 272 13.06 20.95 15.90
N THR A 273 12.12 20.58 16.75
CA THR A 273 11.69 21.44 17.88
C THR A 273 12.74 21.57 18.98
N ALA A 274 13.76 20.70 19.03
CA ALA A 274 14.89 20.85 19.93
C ALA A 274 15.85 21.98 19.53
N LYS A 275 15.77 22.48 18.27
CA LYS A 275 16.64 23.55 17.75
C LYS A 275 16.20 24.95 18.24
N GLY A 276 14.92 25.15 18.59
CA GLY A 276 14.40 26.45 19.03
C GLY A 276 12.95 26.38 19.48
N ASP A 277 12.44 27.48 20.03
CA ASP A 277 11.07 27.59 20.56
C ASP A 277 10.04 28.12 19.55
N GLY A 278 10.45 28.34 18.30
CA GLY A 278 9.63 28.98 17.27
C GLY A 278 8.51 28.09 16.71
N VAL A 279 8.60 26.77 16.85
CA VAL A 279 7.63 25.79 16.31
C VAL A 279 7.12 24.86 17.40
N ASP A 280 5.82 24.61 17.39
CA ASP A 280 5.17 23.49 18.06
C ASP A 280 4.42 22.63 17.04
N PHE A 281 4.57 21.32 17.11
CA PHE A 281 3.68 20.40 16.42
C PHE A 281 2.54 20.00 17.34
N ILE A 282 1.33 20.16 16.86
CA ILE A 282 0.13 19.58 17.44
C ILE A 282 -0.24 18.42 16.53
N VAL A 283 -0.05 17.22 17.05
CA VAL A 283 -0.22 15.98 16.29
C VAL A 283 -1.53 15.31 16.70
N GLN A 284 -2.40 14.99 15.76
CA GLN A 284 -3.43 13.98 15.96
C GLN A 284 -2.98 12.72 15.27
N ALA A 285 -2.80 11.64 16.03
CA ALA A 285 -2.29 10.37 15.54
C ALA A 285 -3.20 9.21 15.93
N GLY A 286 -3.41 8.30 14.97
CA GLY A 286 -4.24 7.10 15.12
C GLY A 286 -4.26 6.28 13.84
N GLY A 287 -5.20 5.34 13.70
CA GLY A 287 -5.42 4.58 12.48
C GLY A 287 -4.42 3.47 12.20
N SER A 288 -3.56 3.12 13.16
CA SER A 288 -2.60 2.01 13.08
C SER A 288 -2.76 1.07 14.27
N GLU A 289 -2.58 -0.23 14.08
CA GLU A 289 -2.67 -1.24 15.15
C GLU A 289 -1.50 -1.18 16.13
N ARG A 290 -0.36 -0.61 15.72
CA ARG A 290 0.85 -0.46 16.54
C ARG A 290 1.54 0.88 16.28
N TRP A 291 2.20 1.41 17.31
CA TRP A 291 3.07 2.57 17.23
C TRP A 291 4.45 2.25 17.80
N PHE A 292 5.51 2.61 17.06
CA PHE A 292 6.89 2.43 17.53
C PHE A 292 7.32 3.59 18.41
N THR A 293 6.74 4.78 18.25
CA THR A 293 7.01 5.93 19.11
C THR A 293 6.43 5.71 20.50
N LYS A 294 7.30 5.65 21.50
CA LYS A 294 6.87 5.55 22.89
C LYS A 294 6.08 6.77 23.33
N GLY A 295 4.87 6.57 23.79
CA GLY A 295 3.97 7.61 24.30
C GLY A 295 2.80 7.89 23.37
N ILE A 296 2.77 7.31 22.16
CA ILE A 296 1.56 7.21 21.34
C ILE A 296 0.81 5.94 21.72
N ASP A 297 -0.51 6.01 21.76
CA ASP A 297 -1.40 4.93 22.15
C ASP A 297 -1.76 4.05 20.94
N ASP A 298 -1.62 2.73 21.08
CA ASP A 298 -1.87 1.74 20.04
C ASP A 298 -3.38 1.48 19.81
N SER A 299 -4.27 1.96 20.67
CA SER A 299 -5.68 1.55 20.69
C SER A 299 -6.68 2.67 20.47
N THR A 300 -6.23 3.93 20.55
CA THR A 300 -7.09 5.10 20.41
C THR A 300 -6.39 6.22 19.68
N VAL A 301 -7.20 7.05 19.02
CA VAL A 301 -6.71 8.32 18.47
C VAL A 301 -6.28 9.24 19.62
N GLY A 302 -5.08 9.76 19.54
CA GLY A 302 -4.53 10.68 20.54
C GLY A 302 -4.16 12.03 19.95
N ARG A 303 -4.14 13.06 20.79
CA ARG A 303 -3.57 14.37 20.49
C ARG A 303 -2.32 14.59 21.32
N TYR A 304 -1.28 15.02 20.64
CA TYR A 304 0.06 15.13 21.23
C TYR A 304 0.65 16.50 20.93
N LEU A 305 1.49 16.98 21.85
CA LEU A 305 2.34 18.15 21.65
C LEU A 305 3.78 17.69 21.46
N ILE A 306 4.42 18.11 20.36
CA ILE A 306 5.86 18.00 20.20
C ILE A 306 6.46 19.40 20.26
N SER A 307 7.22 19.67 21.31
CA SER A 307 7.82 20.96 21.60
C SER A 307 9.10 20.79 22.39
N GLY A 308 10.14 21.59 22.07
CA GLY A 308 11.43 21.55 22.77
C GLY A 308 12.08 20.16 22.80
N GLY A 309 11.91 19.37 21.75
CA GLY A 309 12.43 18.01 21.62
C GLY A 309 11.65 16.92 22.37
N ASN A 310 10.50 17.24 22.96
CA ASN A 310 9.71 16.29 23.75
C ASN A 310 8.35 16.04 23.12
N LEU A 311 7.85 14.82 23.32
CA LEU A 311 6.47 14.44 23.00
C LEU A 311 5.69 14.37 24.30
N GLU A 312 4.53 15.04 24.37
CA GLU A 312 3.60 15.03 25.49
C GLU A 312 2.21 14.63 24.99
N THR A 313 1.59 13.66 25.65
CA THR A 313 0.20 13.30 25.40
C THR A 313 -0.71 14.37 26.00
N ILE A 314 -1.54 15.01 25.15
CA ILE A 314 -2.50 16.04 25.59
C ILE A 314 -3.81 15.39 26.02
N GLU A 315 -4.39 14.58 25.12
CA GLU A 315 -5.62 13.84 25.36
C GLU A 315 -5.71 12.60 24.48
N LEU A 316 -6.39 11.58 24.98
CA LEU A 316 -6.83 10.44 24.20
C LEU A 316 -8.31 10.65 23.87
N ILE A 317 -8.66 10.42 22.60
CA ILE A 317 -10.02 10.58 22.09
C ILE A 317 -10.77 9.25 22.27
N ASP A 318 -12.02 9.18 21.90
CA ASP A 318 -12.82 7.95 21.97
C ASP A 318 -12.21 6.85 21.07
N GLU A 319 -12.14 5.61 21.61
CA GLU A 319 -11.59 4.45 20.91
C GLU A 319 -12.32 4.08 19.61
N THR A 320 -13.50 4.67 19.35
CA THR A 320 -14.27 4.48 18.13
C THR A 320 -14.05 5.58 17.09
N THR A 321 -13.17 6.54 17.37
CA THR A 321 -12.87 7.63 16.44
C THR A 321 -12.12 7.10 15.23
N CYS A 322 -12.69 7.30 14.03
CA CYS A 322 -12.03 6.98 12.77
C CYS A 322 -11.29 8.22 12.23
N MET A 323 -10.01 8.05 11.92
CA MET A 323 -9.19 9.13 11.36
C MET A 323 -9.57 9.45 9.92
N SER A 324 -10.12 8.49 9.17
CA SER A 324 -10.61 8.72 7.80
C SER A 324 -12.00 9.37 7.75
N GLU A 325 -12.58 9.81 8.87
CA GLU A 325 -13.83 10.57 8.90
C GLU A 325 -13.57 12.08 8.74
N PRO A 326 -14.28 12.82 7.83
CA PRO A 326 -14.04 14.24 7.60
C PRO A 326 -14.30 15.10 8.84
N GLN A 327 -15.17 14.64 9.74
CA GLN A 327 -15.42 15.33 11.01
C GLN A 327 -14.22 15.26 11.94
N SER A 328 -13.46 14.16 11.95
CA SER A 328 -12.25 14.00 12.76
C SER A 328 -11.20 15.07 12.39
N LEU A 329 -10.99 15.31 11.09
CA LEU A 329 -10.11 16.36 10.59
C LEU A 329 -10.62 17.77 10.96
N THR A 330 -11.92 18.04 10.77
CA THR A 330 -12.53 19.30 11.13
C THR A 330 -12.35 19.60 12.62
N ASP A 331 -12.65 18.63 13.48
CA ASP A 331 -12.57 18.77 14.94
C ASP A 331 -11.13 19.00 15.39
N PHE A 332 -10.17 18.33 14.79
CA PHE A 332 -8.75 18.54 15.06
C PHE A 332 -8.31 19.97 14.77
N ILE A 333 -8.62 20.50 13.57
CA ILE A 333 -8.24 21.85 13.17
C ILE A 333 -8.89 22.88 14.11
N VAL A 334 -10.20 22.77 14.36
CA VAL A 334 -10.95 23.67 15.23
C VAL A 334 -10.42 23.62 16.67
N TRP A 335 -10.18 22.42 17.16
CA TRP A 335 -9.65 22.20 18.52
C TRP A 335 -8.25 22.81 18.69
N THR A 336 -7.36 22.59 17.70
CA THR A 336 -6.00 23.13 17.73
C THR A 336 -6.00 24.66 17.70
N LYS A 337 -6.74 25.26 16.77
CA LYS A 337 -6.90 26.72 16.71
C LYS A 337 -7.35 27.33 18.03
N LYS A 338 -8.27 26.64 18.72
CA LYS A 338 -8.82 27.13 20.01
C LYS A 338 -7.83 27.00 21.16
N ASN A 339 -7.08 25.90 21.24
CA ASN A 339 -6.26 25.56 22.40
C ASN A 339 -4.80 26.00 22.26
N TYR A 340 -4.33 26.17 21.01
CA TYR A 340 -2.95 26.55 20.68
C TYR A 340 -2.92 27.77 19.74
N PRO A 341 -3.27 28.95 20.26
CA PRO A 341 -3.22 30.17 19.45
C PRO A 341 -1.77 30.51 19.07
N ALA A 342 -1.55 30.75 17.79
CA ALA A 342 -0.26 31.08 17.22
C ALA A 342 -0.35 32.23 16.23
N ASP A 343 0.79 32.78 15.85
CA ASP A 343 0.89 33.83 14.85
C ASP A 343 0.73 33.24 13.43
N ARG A 344 1.16 31.98 13.25
CA ARG A 344 1.18 31.28 11.97
C ARG A 344 0.73 29.84 12.16
N TYR A 345 0.04 29.31 11.13
CA TYR A 345 -0.44 27.93 11.13
C TYR A 345 -0.09 27.21 9.82
N MET A 346 0.36 25.97 9.93
CA MET A 346 0.52 25.03 8.84
C MET A 346 -0.34 23.79 9.11
N LEU A 347 -0.84 23.16 8.06
CA LEU A 347 -1.49 21.84 8.12
C LEU A 347 -0.70 20.86 7.27
N VAL A 348 -0.28 19.76 7.85
CA VAL A 348 0.35 18.64 7.12
C VAL A 348 -0.48 17.39 7.34
N MET A 349 -0.75 16.69 6.26
CA MET A 349 -1.50 15.45 6.24
C MET A 349 -0.58 14.32 5.85
N TRP A 350 -0.41 13.34 6.73
CA TRP A 350 0.55 12.26 6.62
C TRP A 350 -0.13 10.90 6.54
N ASP A 351 -0.03 10.20 5.45
CA ASP A 351 -0.43 8.80 5.18
C ASP A 351 -0.21 8.47 3.70
N HIS A 352 -0.89 7.44 3.21
CA HIS A 352 -1.08 7.16 1.80
C HIS A 352 -1.89 8.27 1.10
N GLY A 353 -1.57 8.52 -0.16
CA GLY A 353 -2.30 9.39 -1.06
C GLY A 353 -2.57 8.70 -2.39
N GLY A 354 -3.71 8.97 -3.00
CA GLY A 354 -4.16 8.43 -4.28
C GLY A 354 -4.64 9.52 -5.24
N GLY A 355 -4.07 10.71 -5.15
CA GLY A 355 -4.45 11.83 -6.00
C GLY A 355 -5.87 12.34 -5.74
N PHE A 356 -6.38 13.09 -6.73
CA PHE A 356 -7.72 13.68 -6.62
C PHE A 356 -8.84 12.62 -6.75
N ALA A 357 -8.64 11.63 -7.61
CA ALA A 357 -9.62 10.58 -7.86
C ALA A 357 -9.78 9.63 -6.67
N SER A 358 -8.68 9.13 -6.11
CA SER A 358 -8.73 8.08 -5.07
C SER A 358 -8.76 8.64 -3.64
N GLY A 359 -8.25 9.87 -3.40
CA GLY A 359 -8.33 10.52 -2.09
C GLY A 359 -7.12 10.26 -1.18
N TYR A 360 -7.33 10.25 0.15
CA TYR A 360 -6.27 10.24 1.16
C TYR A 360 -6.66 9.44 2.40
N GLY A 361 -5.70 8.74 2.97
CA GLY A 361 -5.70 8.26 4.35
C GLY A 361 -6.59 7.04 4.62
N VAL A 362 -5.99 5.99 5.17
CA VAL A 362 -6.70 4.74 5.56
C VAL A 362 -6.55 4.48 7.04
N ASP A 363 -7.65 4.53 7.77
CA ASP A 363 -7.67 4.05 9.16
C ASP A 363 -7.89 2.54 9.16
N ILE A 364 -6.82 1.76 9.46
CA ILE A 364 -6.93 0.31 9.54
C ILE A 364 -7.45 -0.19 10.90
N LEU A 365 -7.54 0.70 11.89
CA LEU A 365 -8.01 0.37 13.23
C LEU A 365 -9.52 0.52 13.36
N ASN A 366 -10.12 1.57 12.76
CA ASN A 366 -11.53 1.89 12.88
C ASN A 366 -12.21 2.04 11.52
N GLU A 367 -13.40 1.48 11.38
CA GLU A 367 -14.21 1.59 10.17
C GLU A 367 -14.98 2.93 10.16
N ARG A 368 -15.11 3.53 8.98
CA ARG A 368 -15.97 4.70 8.76
C ARG A 368 -17.44 4.34 8.91
N SER A 369 -18.23 5.34 9.30
CA SER A 369 -19.67 5.21 9.51
C SER A 369 -20.47 4.89 8.24
N ASP A 370 -19.95 5.28 7.07
CA ASP A 370 -20.54 5.09 5.74
C ASP A 370 -19.97 3.89 4.96
N ASN A 371 -19.05 3.13 5.56
CA ASN A 371 -18.28 2.02 4.99
C ASN A 371 -17.30 2.40 3.88
N GLU A 372 -17.07 3.69 3.63
CA GLU A 372 -15.95 4.14 2.82
C GLU A 372 -14.64 3.89 3.58
N LYS A 373 -13.50 3.88 2.89
CA LYS A 373 -12.20 3.62 3.53
C LYS A 373 -11.37 4.89 3.67
N LEU A 374 -11.55 5.83 2.79
CA LEU A 374 -10.69 6.97 2.53
C LEU A 374 -11.40 8.28 2.75
N LEU A 375 -10.64 9.35 2.96
CA LEU A 375 -11.12 10.73 2.80
C LEU A 375 -11.06 11.11 1.32
N SER A 376 -12.20 11.32 0.70
CA SER A 376 -12.25 11.87 -0.65
C SER A 376 -11.77 13.31 -0.71
N ALA A 377 -11.38 13.78 -1.88
CA ALA A 377 -10.94 15.15 -2.09
C ALA A 377 -11.99 16.17 -1.60
N SER A 378 -13.27 15.97 -1.94
CA SER A 378 -14.34 16.87 -1.52
C SER A 378 -14.58 16.86 0.00
N GLU A 379 -14.34 15.76 0.68
CA GLU A 379 -14.43 15.66 2.15
C GLU A 379 -13.29 16.39 2.84
N ILE A 380 -12.05 16.24 2.36
CA ILE A 380 -10.89 17.01 2.86
C ILE A 380 -11.13 18.50 2.72
N ILE A 381 -11.49 18.96 1.53
CA ILE A 381 -11.78 20.37 1.26
C ILE A 381 -12.95 20.85 2.12
N GLY A 382 -13.99 20.03 2.26
CA GLY A 382 -15.14 20.30 3.11
C GLY A 382 -14.75 20.44 4.59
N ALA A 383 -13.88 19.56 5.09
CA ALA A 383 -13.39 19.61 6.47
C ALA A 383 -12.59 20.90 6.75
N ILE A 384 -11.64 21.23 5.87
CA ILE A 384 -10.84 22.46 5.97
C ILE A 384 -11.74 23.71 5.90
N LYS A 385 -12.67 23.74 4.96
CA LYS A 385 -13.67 24.82 4.84
C LYS A 385 -14.50 24.97 6.11
N ASN A 386 -15.01 23.88 6.67
CA ASN A 386 -15.85 23.88 7.87
C ASN A 386 -15.06 24.33 9.11
N ALA A 387 -13.77 24.06 9.18
CA ALA A 387 -12.89 24.55 10.24
C ALA A 387 -12.71 26.07 10.22
N GLY A 388 -12.96 26.74 9.08
CA GLY A 388 -13.07 28.19 8.96
C GLY A 388 -11.78 28.92 9.29
N MET A 389 -10.65 28.43 8.80
CA MET A 389 -9.36 29.11 8.92
C MET A 389 -8.57 29.04 7.60
N LYS A 390 -7.57 29.91 7.49
CA LYS A 390 -6.58 29.90 6.43
C LYS A 390 -5.21 29.54 7.02
N PHE A 391 -4.39 28.85 6.23
CA PHE A 391 -3.06 28.43 6.60
C PHE A 391 -1.99 29.21 5.81
N ASP A 392 -0.80 29.33 6.37
CA ASP A 392 0.38 29.75 5.60
C ASP A 392 0.72 28.72 4.53
N MET A 393 0.62 27.45 4.92
CA MET A 393 0.87 26.32 4.04
C MET A 393 -0.06 25.15 4.41
N ILE A 394 -0.59 24.49 3.40
CA ILE A 394 -1.12 23.13 3.51
C ILE A 394 -0.16 22.21 2.77
N GLY A 395 0.19 21.09 3.38
CA GLY A 395 1.05 20.10 2.79
C GLY A 395 0.47 18.69 2.91
N PHE A 396 0.84 17.85 1.97
CA PHE A 396 0.58 16.41 2.02
C PHE A 396 1.91 15.66 1.95
N ASP A 397 2.30 15.06 3.05
CA ASP A 397 3.35 14.04 3.09
C ASP A 397 2.68 12.71 2.70
N ALA A 398 2.30 12.65 1.42
CA ALA A 398 1.49 11.58 0.83
C ALA A 398 1.62 11.60 -0.70
N CYS A 399 1.52 10.42 -1.32
CA CYS A 399 1.66 10.21 -2.76
C CYS A 399 0.61 10.97 -3.59
N LEU A 400 1.00 11.44 -4.79
CA LEU A 400 0.07 11.87 -5.87
C LEU A 400 -0.79 13.10 -5.58
N MET A 401 -0.51 13.85 -4.52
CA MET A 401 -1.40 14.93 -4.08
C MET A 401 -1.16 16.26 -4.79
N GLN A 402 -0.06 16.43 -5.56
CA GLN A 402 0.28 17.69 -6.22
C GLN A 402 -0.40 17.83 -7.58
N ASN A 403 -1.69 18.10 -7.59
CA ASN A 403 -2.46 18.31 -8.80
C ASN A 403 -3.25 19.62 -8.77
N ILE A 404 -3.63 20.10 -9.96
CA ILE A 404 -4.32 21.39 -10.14
C ILE A 404 -5.72 21.38 -9.50
N GLU A 405 -6.38 20.22 -9.39
CA GLU A 405 -7.70 20.05 -8.81
C GLU A 405 -7.67 20.35 -7.30
N TYR A 406 -6.71 19.75 -6.56
CA TYR A 406 -6.47 20.08 -5.15
C TYR A 406 -6.02 21.52 -4.98
N ALA A 407 -5.06 21.97 -5.80
CA ALA A 407 -4.55 23.34 -5.73
C ALA A 407 -5.67 24.36 -5.89
N TYR A 408 -6.53 24.22 -6.90
CA TYR A 408 -7.67 25.11 -7.10
C TYR A 408 -8.66 25.09 -5.94
N ALA A 409 -8.97 23.91 -5.43
CA ALA A 409 -9.95 23.74 -4.36
C ALA A 409 -9.42 24.25 -3.00
N LEU A 410 -8.12 24.19 -2.76
CA LEU A 410 -7.43 24.66 -1.55
C LEU A 410 -7.07 26.16 -1.60
N GLU A 411 -7.05 26.80 -2.78
CA GLU A 411 -6.66 28.21 -2.95
C GLU A 411 -7.28 29.19 -1.93
N PRO A 412 -8.55 29.06 -1.58
CA PRO A 412 -9.14 29.97 -0.60
C PRO A 412 -8.63 29.78 0.83
N TYR A 413 -7.95 28.67 1.13
CA TYR A 413 -7.64 28.23 2.50
C TYR A 413 -6.16 28.23 2.84
N THR A 414 -5.29 28.45 1.86
CA THR A 414 -3.84 28.49 2.09
C THR A 414 -3.15 29.46 1.15
N ASP A 415 -1.96 29.97 1.57
CA ASP A 415 -1.13 30.81 0.72
C ASP A 415 -0.13 30.01 -0.11
N TYR A 416 0.30 28.84 0.41
CA TYR A 416 1.20 27.90 -0.25
C TYR A 416 0.69 26.46 -0.14
N TYR A 417 1.07 25.66 -1.13
CA TYR A 417 0.75 24.24 -1.17
C TYR A 417 2.01 23.42 -1.47
N LEU A 418 2.33 22.42 -0.63
CA LEU A 418 3.51 21.57 -0.74
C LEU A 418 3.08 20.12 -0.81
N ALA A 419 3.36 19.43 -1.92
CA ALA A 419 3.01 18.03 -2.12
C ALA A 419 3.84 17.41 -3.26
N SER A 420 3.65 16.14 -3.52
CA SER A 420 4.31 15.36 -4.57
C SER A 420 3.33 15.01 -5.69
N GLU A 421 3.82 15.05 -6.95
CA GLU A 421 3.08 14.57 -8.13
C GLU A 421 3.13 13.03 -8.21
N GLU A 422 4.27 12.43 -7.85
CA GLU A 422 4.54 11.00 -7.89
C GLU A 422 4.34 10.36 -6.51
N THR A 423 4.51 9.06 -6.43
CA THR A 423 4.56 8.32 -5.17
C THR A 423 5.74 8.81 -4.32
N GLU A 424 5.49 8.99 -3.03
CA GLU A 424 6.55 9.34 -2.08
C GLU A 424 7.16 8.10 -1.43
N PRO A 425 8.49 8.08 -1.19
CA PRO A 425 9.13 7.06 -0.38
C PRO A 425 8.51 6.97 1.02
N GLY A 426 8.49 5.76 1.61
CA GLY A 426 7.89 5.53 2.93
C GLY A 426 8.42 6.43 4.05
N THR A 427 9.68 6.87 3.96
CA THR A 427 10.31 7.81 4.91
C THR A 427 9.69 9.21 4.87
N GLY A 428 8.97 9.56 3.80
CA GLY A 428 8.33 10.87 3.65
C GLY A 428 9.30 12.04 3.69
N TRP A 429 8.79 13.18 4.16
CA TRP A 429 9.56 14.42 4.27
C TRP A 429 10.63 14.36 5.35
N PHE A 430 11.65 15.23 5.24
CA PHE A 430 12.68 15.36 6.26
C PHE A 430 12.41 16.55 7.18
N TYR A 431 11.60 16.34 8.22
CA TYR A 431 11.10 17.38 9.13
C TYR A 431 12.20 18.14 9.88
N THR A 432 13.34 17.50 10.15
CA THR A 432 14.45 18.11 10.92
C THR A 432 15.05 19.32 10.23
N ALA A 433 15.04 19.38 8.89
CA ALA A 433 15.67 20.49 8.14
C ALA A 433 14.80 21.75 8.15
N GLY A 434 13.70 21.76 7.40
CA GLY A 434 12.87 22.96 7.23
C GLY A 434 12.25 23.43 8.54
N PHE A 435 11.60 22.52 9.28
CA PHE A 435 10.98 22.86 10.57
C PHE A 435 12.00 23.21 11.64
N GLY A 436 13.22 22.67 11.58
CA GLY A 436 14.31 23.09 12.45
C GLY A 436 14.69 24.55 12.25
N LYS A 437 14.75 25.03 11.00
CA LYS A 437 14.98 26.46 10.69
C LYS A 437 13.84 27.35 11.20
N LEU A 438 12.59 26.91 11.01
CA LEU A 438 11.42 27.59 11.57
C LEU A 438 11.41 27.62 13.10
N ALA A 439 11.93 26.58 13.75
CA ALA A 439 12.06 26.57 15.22
C ALA A 439 13.06 27.59 15.71
N GLU A 440 14.16 27.81 14.96
CA GLU A 440 15.15 28.85 15.26
C GLU A 440 14.64 30.26 14.91
N ASP A 441 13.94 30.39 13.77
CA ASP A 441 13.38 31.66 13.28
C ASP A 441 11.94 31.51 12.78
N PRO A 442 10.93 31.78 13.63
CA PRO A 442 9.53 31.66 13.23
C PRO A 442 9.07 32.73 12.23
N THR A 443 9.92 33.68 11.87
CA THR A 443 9.66 34.69 10.83
C THR A 443 10.08 34.24 9.44
N LEU A 444 10.77 33.08 9.33
CA LEU A 444 11.22 32.51 8.06
C LEU A 444 10.06 32.42 7.06
N SER A 445 10.27 32.85 5.83
CA SER A 445 9.24 32.74 4.79
C SER A 445 8.94 31.28 4.45
N ILE A 446 7.74 31.00 3.93
CA ILE A 446 7.40 29.63 3.47
C ILE A 446 8.31 29.23 2.31
N GLU A 447 8.69 30.15 1.46
CA GLU A 447 9.59 29.87 0.35
C GLU A 447 10.97 29.41 0.84
N GLU A 448 11.57 30.09 1.83
CA GLU A 448 12.86 29.66 2.40
C GLU A 448 12.73 28.36 3.22
N PHE A 449 11.60 28.15 3.88
CA PHE A 449 11.28 26.87 4.52
C PHE A 449 11.22 25.75 3.49
N ALA A 450 10.50 25.94 2.39
CA ALA A 450 10.28 24.92 1.37
C ALA A 450 11.58 24.55 0.63
N LYS A 451 12.47 25.51 0.37
CA LYS A 451 13.81 25.19 -0.16
C LYS A 451 14.51 24.13 0.68
N SER A 452 14.49 24.34 1.99
CA SER A 452 15.12 23.41 2.93
C SER A 452 14.43 22.06 2.97
N MET A 453 13.10 22.04 2.86
CA MET A 453 12.34 20.79 2.81
C MET A 453 12.64 20.00 1.53
N ILE A 454 12.51 20.65 0.38
CA ILE A 454 12.69 20.03 -0.95
C ILE A 454 14.11 19.49 -1.10
N SER A 455 15.13 20.32 -0.84
CA SER A 455 16.52 19.88 -0.99
C SER A 455 16.94 18.80 0.01
N SER A 456 16.40 18.83 1.23
CA SER A 456 16.69 17.77 2.21
C SER A 456 15.94 16.48 1.91
N TYR A 457 14.79 16.55 1.25
CA TYR A 457 14.06 15.39 0.76
C TYR A 457 14.90 14.63 -0.27
N ASP A 458 15.46 15.31 -1.28
CA ASP A 458 16.40 14.71 -2.24
C ASP A 458 17.60 14.08 -1.52
N GLN A 459 18.22 14.80 -0.59
CA GLN A 459 19.40 14.30 0.13
C GLN A 459 19.12 13.07 1.00
N VAL A 460 17.94 12.94 1.55
CA VAL A 460 17.52 11.73 2.27
C VAL A 460 17.44 10.55 1.31
N GLN A 461 16.79 10.74 0.17
CA GLN A 461 16.64 9.66 -0.83
C GLN A 461 18.01 9.25 -1.39
N ARG A 462 18.86 10.20 -1.77
CA ARG A 462 20.26 9.91 -2.15
C ARG A 462 21.01 9.15 -1.05
N THR A 463 20.84 9.53 0.22
CA THR A 463 21.51 8.86 1.34
C THR A 463 21.06 7.41 1.50
N LEU A 464 19.80 7.14 1.28
CA LEU A 464 19.22 5.80 1.36
C LEU A 464 19.47 4.97 0.08
N ASN A 465 19.76 5.62 -1.03
CA ASN A 465 20.04 5.03 -2.35
C ASN A 465 21.55 5.11 -2.71
N ASP A 466 22.43 4.88 -1.73
CA ASP A 466 23.90 4.83 -1.90
C ASP A 466 24.53 6.03 -2.61
N GLY A 467 23.85 7.18 -2.61
CA GLY A 467 24.31 8.44 -3.21
C GLY A 467 23.71 8.75 -4.57
N GLU A 468 22.97 7.82 -5.16
CA GLU A 468 22.30 8.03 -6.44
C GLU A 468 21.00 8.83 -6.29
N PRO A 469 20.63 9.67 -7.26
CA PRO A 469 19.35 10.38 -7.24
C PRO A 469 18.17 9.41 -7.38
N ASP A 470 17.03 9.79 -6.81
CA ASP A 470 15.78 9.11 -7.06
C ASP A 470 14.91 9.96 -8.03
N PRO A 471 14.74 9.56 -9.29
CA PRO A 471 13.99 10.33 -10.29
C PRO A 471 12.49 10.45 -9.96
N LYS A 472 11.97 9.67 -9.01
CA LYS A 472 10.59 9.76 -8.50
C LYS A 472 10.41 10.82 -7.41
N CYS A 473 11.46 11.49 -6.98
CA CYS A 473 11.37 12.61 -6.07
C CYS A 473 10.74 13.82 -6.76
N THR A 474 9.52 14.20 -6.38
CA THR A 474 8.72 15.23 -7.07
C THR A 474 8.12 16.27 -6.15
N LEU A 475 8.65 16.45 -4.94
CA LEU A 475 8.14 17.44 -3.99
C LEU A 475 8.24 18.86 -4.55
N SER A 476 7.13 19.58 -4.61
CA SER A 476 7.08 20.94 -5.16
C SER A 476 6.20 21.88 -4.34
N LEU A 477 6.57 23.17 -4.31
CA LEU A 477 5.86 24.24 -3.64
C LEU A 477 5.12 25.10 -4.65
N LEU A 478 3.80 25.25 -4.49
CA LEU A 478 2.98 26.17 -5.26
C LEU A 478 2.69 27.47 -4.51
N ASP A 479 2.76 28.59 -5.24
CA ASP A 479 2.18 29.87 -4.85
C ASP A 479 0.70 29.89 -5.21
N MET A 480 -0.16 29.71 -4.22
CA MET A 480 -1.62 29.55 -4.41
C MET A 480 -2.28 30.79 -4.99
N THR A 481 -1.64 31.94 -4.92
CA THR A 481 -2.17 33.18 -5.53
C THR A 481 -2.19 33.12 -7.06
N LEU A 482 -1.41 32.23 -7.66
CA LEU A 482 -1.27 32.06 -9.11
C LEU A 482 -2.06 30.86 -9.67
N VAL A 483 -2.65 30.02 -8.83
CA VAL A 483 -3.44 28.85 -9.24
C VAL A 483 -4.68 29.25 -10.04
N LYS A 484 -5.36 30.32 -9.64
CA LYS A 484 -6.55 30.77 -10.35
C LYS A 484 -6.28 31.22 -11.79
N PRO A 485 -5.22 31.99 -12.11
CA PRO A 485 -4.80 32.24 -13.48
C PRO A 485 -4.55 30.98 -14.32
N VAL A 486 -3.93 29.93 -13.75
CA VAL A 486 -3.74 28.64 -14.42
C VAL A 486 -5.10 28.02 -14.76
N TYR A 487 -5.98 27.92 -13.76
CA TYR A 487 -7.33 27.39 -13.94
C TYR A 487 -8.13 28.13 -15.02
N GLU A 488 -8.10 29.46 -15.03
CA GLU A 488 -8.82 30.28 -16.01
C GLU A 488 -8.31 30.02 -17.43
N GLN A 489 -7.01 29.92 -17.64
CA GLN A 489 -6.40 29.64 -18.93
C GLN A 489 -6.71 28.21 -19.42
N LEU A 490 -6.64 27.21 -18.56
CA LEU A 490 -7.05 25.84 -18.87
C LEU A 490 -8.54 25.76 -19.23
N THR A 491 -9.38 26.47 -18.46
CA THR A 491 -10.81 26.54 -18.75
C THR A 491 -11.09 27.16 -20.13
N ASP A 492 -10.37 28.21 -20.50
CA ASP A 492 -10.51 28.83 -21.82
C ASP A 492 -10.04 27.88 -22.94
N LEU A 493 -8.95 27.15 -22.76
CA LEU A 493 -8.48 26.12 -23.68
C LEU A 493 -9.55 25.03 -23.88
N TYR A 494 -10.04 24.45 -22.79
CA TYR A 494 -11.00 23.36 -22.86
C TYR A 494 -12.37 23.80 -23.41
N LYS A 495 -12.82 25.02 -23.13
CA LYS A 495 -14.05 25.56 -23.75
C LYS A 495 -13.94 25.71 -25.25
N LYS A 496 -12.80 26.15 -25.75
CA LYS A 496 -12.57 26.29 -27.20
C LYS A 496 -12.52 24.94 -27.90
N THR A 497 -11.97 23.94 -27.23
CA THR A 497 -11.72 22.62 -27.85
C THR A 497 -12.91 21.67 -27.71
N THR A 498 -13.84 21.89 -26.77
CA THR A 498 -14.96 20.99 -26.50
C THR A 498 -15.79 20.68 -27.77
N ASP A 499 -16.20 21.69 -28.51
CA ASP A 499 -16.99 21.49 -29.75
C ASP A 499 -16.13 20.85 -30.85
N ASP A 500 -14.86 21.21 -30.90
CA ASP A 500 -13.92 20.68 -31.90
C ASP A 500 -13.61 19.20 -31.72
N ILE A 501 -13.46 18.69 -30.48
CA ILE A 501 -13.23 17.26 -30.25
C ILE A 501 -14.43 16.39 -30.60
N ALA A 502 -15.65 16.94 -30.49
CA ALA A 502 -16.86 16.23 -30.88
C ALA A 502 -17.08 16.21 -32.42
N GLU A 503 -16.64 17.28 -33.10
CA GLU A 503 -16.89 17.44 -34.55
C GLU A 503 -15.70 17.06 -35.44
N LYS A 504 -14.47 17.00 -34.86
CA LYS A 504 -13.21 16.83 -35.61
C LYS A 504 -12.37 15.71 -35.04
N PRO A 505 -12.45 14.49 -35.55
CA PRO A 505 -11.68 13.35 -35.04
C PRO A 505 -10.17 13.62 -34.91
N ALA A 506 -9.57 14.40 -35.80
CA ALA A 506 -8.17 14.76 -35.72
C ALA A 506 -7.81 15.62 -34.48
N VAL A 507 -8.77 16.41 -33.96
CA VAL A 507 -8.56 17.16 -32.70
C VAL A 507 -8.60 16.22 -31.49
N PHE A 508 -9.55 15.28 -31.51
CA PHE A 508 -9.59 14.24 -30.49
C PHE A 508 -8.29 13.42 -30.50
N ALA A 509 -7.83 12.96 -31.67
CA ALA A 509 -6.59 12.23 -31.83
C ALA A 509 -5.37 12.99 -31.28
N ASN A 510 -5.27 14.31 -31.54
CA ASN A 510 -4.20 15.14 -30.95
C ASN A 510 -4.23 15.16 -29.42
N MET A 511 -5.43 15.30 -28.82
CA MET A 511 -5.57 15.35 -27.36
C MET A 511 -5.23 13.99 -26.74
N SER A 512 -5.70 12.92 -27.37
CA SER A 512 -5.42 11.55 -26.95
C SER A 512 -3.93 11.22 -27.05
N ALA A 513 -3.29 11.49 -28.21
CA ALA A 513 -1.86 11.27 -28.38
C ALA A 513 -1.00 12.09 -27.40
N ALA A 514 -1.38 13.35 -27.17
CA ALA A 514 -0.69 14.18 -26.19
C ALA A 514 -0.83 13.61 -24.77
N ARG A 515 -2.01 13.09 -24.41
CA ARG A 515 -2.24 12.43 -23.12
C ARG A 515 -1.42 11.14 -23.00
N SER A 516 -1.44 10.30 -24.03
CA SER A 516 -0.66 9.05 -24.05
C SER A 516 0.85 9.30 -23.92
N GLY A 517 1.39 10.28 -24.63
CA GLY A 517 2.81 10.62 -24.59
C GLY A 517 3.23 11.46 -23.39
N SER A 518 2.34 11.76 -22.44
CA SER A 518 2.65 12.57 -21.27
C SER A 518 3.18 11.72 -20.11
N TYR A 519 4.06 12.32 -19.31
CA TYR A 519 4.56 11.66 -18.11
C TYR A 519 3.41 11.36 -17.17
N GLN A 520 3.13 10.09 -16.96
CA GLN A 520 2.08 9.57 -16.11
C GLN A 520 2.65 9.18 -14.76
N PHE A 521 1.97 9.55 -13.67
CA PHE A 521 2.39 9.28 -12.30
C PHE A 521 1.75 7.99 -11.79
N ALA A 522 2.57 7.07 -11.32
CA ALA A 522 2.14 5.72 -10.96
C ALA A 522 1.30 5.09 -12.08
N ASP A 523 0.27 4.33 -11.76
CA ASP A 523 -0.72 3.83 -12.74
C ASP A 523 -2.02 4.65 -12.71
N GLU A 524 -1.93 5.87 -12.20
CA GLU A 524 -3.10 6.74 -12.06
C GLU A 524 -3.38 7.52 -13.34
N GLU A 525 -4.59 8.02 -13.45
CA GLU A 525 -5.02 8.87 -14.57
C GLU A 525 -4.46 10.32 -14.47
N GLN A 526 -3.34 10.49 -13.78
CA GLN A 526 -2.70 11.76 -13.48
C GLN A 526 -1.43 11.93 -14.32
N VAL A 527 -1.28 13.08 -14.99
CA VAL A 527 -0.09 13.41 -15.79
C VAL A 527 0.46 14.78 -15.46
N ASP A 528 1.76 15.01 -15.75
CA ASP A 528 2.35 16.34 -15.63
C ASP A 528 1.70 17.33 -16.60
N LEU A 529 1.22 18.45 -16.04
CA LEU A 529 0.46 19.44 -16.82
C LEU A 529 1.31 20.14 -17.88
N VAL A 530 2.56 20.49 -17.55
CA VAL A 530 3.45 21.17 -18.50
C VAL A 530 3.90 20.23 -19.61
N ASN A 531 4.16 18.98 -19.26
CA ASN A 531 4.52 17.94 -20.22
C ASN A 531 3.35 17.68 -21.20
N TYR A 532 2.14 17.55 -20.70
CA TYR A 532 0.93 17.44 -21.51
C TYR A 532 0.76 18.61 -22.50
N LEU A 533 0.89 19.87 -22.02
CA LEU A 533 0.83 21.05 -22.88
C LEU A 533 1.95 21.06 -23.94
N THR A 534 3.12 20.55 -23.60
CA THR A 534 4.25 20.42 -24.52
C THR A 534 3.96 19.38 -25.60
N ASN A 535 3.37 18.23 -25.22
CA ASN A 535 3.01 17.17 -26.14
C ASN A 535 1.86 17.58 -27.08
N LEU A 536 0.94 18.41 -26.63
CA LEU A 536 -0.07 19.01 -27.53
C LEU A 536 0.53 19.81 -28.67
N LYS A 537 1.72 20.40 -28.50
CA LYS A 537 2.44 21.09 -29.59
C LYS A 537 3.14 20.13 -30.52
N LYS A 538 3.60 18.98 -30.03
CA LYS A 538 4.33 17.97 -30.79
C LYS A 538 3.42 17.02 -31.58
N ALA A 539 2.16 16.89 -31.16
CA ALA A 539 1.23 15.93 -31.75
C ALA A 539 1.07 16.19 -33.26
N ASP A 540 1.51 15.24 -34.06
CA ASP A 540 1.63 15.34 -35.55
C ASP A 540 0.28 15.17 -36.27
N TYR A 541 -0.80 15.14 -35.55
CA TYR A 541 -2.15 15.06 -36.05
C TYR A 541 -2.60 16.42 -36.61
N ARG A 542 -2.73 16.50 -37.85
CA ARG A 542 -2.91 17.59 -38.84
C ARG A 542 -3.82 18.79 -38.52
N GLN A 543 -4.35 18.94 -37.33
CA GLN A 543 -5.12 20.11 -36.90
C GLN A 543 -4.73 20.53 -35.50
N ALA A 544 -4.02 21.65 -35.41
CA ALA A 544 -3.70 22.22 -34.09
C ALA A 544 -4.98 22.55 -33.32
N VAL A 545 -5.01 22.15 -32.05
CA VAL A 545 -6.10 22.46 -31.11
C VAL A 545 -6.15 23.95 -30.81
N THR A 546 -4.98 24.57 -30.72
CA THR A 546 -4.77 25.99 -30.44
C THR A 546 -3.42 26.44 -30.99
N THR A 547 -3.00 27.66 -30.75
CA THR A 547 -1.68 28.14 -31.20
C THR A 547 -0.59 27.74 -30.19
N ASP A 548 0.63 27.53 -30.69
CA ASP A 548 1.80 27.25 -29.84
C ASP A 548 2.03 28.34 -28.80
N GLU A 549 1.81 29.62 -29.16
CA GLU A 549 1.96 30.75 -28.24
C GLU A 549 0.92 30.72 -27.11
N GLU A 550 -0.25 30.15 -27.32
CA GLU A 550 -1.27 30.00 -26.29
C GLU A 550 -0.87 28.89 -25.32
N LEU A 551 -0.41 27.73 -25.84
CA LEU A 551 0.08 26.62 -25.00
C LEU A 551 1.30 27.01 -24.19
N ASP A 552 2.27 27.71 -24.81
CA ASP A 552 3.45 28.22 -24.12
C ASP A 552 3.08 29.19 -23.00
N ARG A 553 2.10 30.07 -23.22
CA ARG A 553 1.64 30.99 -22.18
C ARG A 553 1.01 30.26 -21.00
N ILE A 554 0.24 29.20 -21.23
CA ILE A 554 -0.33 28.38 -20.15
C ILE A 554 0.79 27.70 -19.40
N ALA A 555 1.72 27.04 -20.10
CA ALA A 555 2.86 26.36 -19.51
C ALA A 555 3.74 27.30 -18.67
N GLU A 556 4.00 28.52 -19.17
CA GLU A 556 4.72 29.53 -18.40
C GLU A 556 3.97 29.97 -17.13
N THR A 557 2.64 30.10 -17.19
CA THR A 557 1.83 30.44 -16.02
C THR A 557 1.91 29.33 -14.97
N VAL A 558 1.86 28.05 -15.39
CA VAL A 558 2.06 26.90 -14.51
C VAL A 558 3.44 26.95 -13.87
N LYS A 559 4.50 27.08 -14.66
CA LYS A 559 5.89 27.19 -14.17
C LYS A 559 6.09 28.36 -13.21
N THR A 560 5.37 29.48 -13.44
CA THR A 560 5.42 30.62 -12.53
C THR A 560 4.72 30.34 -11.20
N CYS A 561 3.66 29.52 -11.21
CA CYS A 561 2.96 29.09 -10.00
C CYS A 561 3.84 28.20 -9.12
N ILE A 562 4.70 27.37 -9.72
CA ILE A 562 5.64 26.48 -9.03
C ILE A 562 6.82 27.32 -8.53
N VAL A 563 6.94 27.48 -7.22
CA VAL A 563 8.03 28.29 -6.59
C VAL A 563 9.34 27.54 -6.61
N TYR A 564 9.32 26.31 -6.14
CA TYR A 564 10.44 25.37 -6.07
C TYR A 564 9.98 23.95 -6.30
N ARG A 565 10.84 23.12 -6.86
CA ARG A 565 10.68 21.68 -6.99
C ARG A 565 12.01 20.95 -6.87
N ASN A 566 11.98 19.65 -6.73
CA ASN A 566 13.15 18.78 -6.71
C ASN A 566 14.02 18.94 -7.97
N SER A 567 15.33 18.83 -7.79
CA SER A 567 16.30 18.78 -8.88
C SER A 567 16.47 17.39 -9.47
N ASP A 568 16.20 16.35 -8.68
CA ASP A 568 16.40 14.95 -9.06
C ASP A 568 15.23 14.35 -9.85
N SER A 569 14.11 15.07 -9.98
CA SER A 569 12.94 14.61 -10.75
C SER A 569 13.32 14.25 -12.19
N ALA A 570 12.70 13.19 -12.71
CA ALA A 570 12.87 12.79 -14.10
C ALA A 570 12.49 13.90 -15.10
N GLU A 571 13.06 13.84 -16.29
CA GLU A 571 12.66 14.72 -17.39
C GLU A 571 11.14 14.56 -17.69
N GLY A 572 10.48 15.66 -17.97
CA GLY A 572 9.04 15.68 -18.17
C GLY A 572 8.22 15.96 -16.93
N ILE A 573 8.82 15.93 -15.75
CA ILE A 573 8.17 16.30 -14.48
C ILE A 573 8.46 17.76 -14.17
N ASN A 574 7.42 18.55 -13.94
CA ASN A 574 7.53 19.99 -13.77
C ASN A 574 6.98 20.53 -12.45
N GLY A 575 6.30 19.72 -11.65
CA GLY A 575 5.87 20.09 -10.30
C GLY A 575 4.39 20.41 -10.14
N LEU A 576 3.53 20.12 -11.15
CA LEU A 576 2.09 20.21 -11.05
C LEU A 576 1.41 19.26 -12.04
N ALA A 577 0.70 18.30 -11.54
CA ALA A 577 -0.08 17.35 -12.32
C ALA A 577 -1.49 17.85 -12.64
N ILE A 578 -2.13 17.18 -13.57
CA ILE A 578 -3.56 17.26 -13.87
C ILE A 578 -4.15 15.85 -13.90
N ASP A 579 -5.31 15.70 -13.31
CA ASP A 579 -6.10 14.49 -13.40
C ASP A 579 -6.81 14.44 -14.76
N PHE A 580 -6.45 13.43 -15.57
CA PHE A 580 -6.91 13.31 -16.95
C PHE A 580 -7.33 11.87 -17.23
N PRO A 581 -8.61 11.52 -16.99
CA PRO A 581 -9.15 10.18 -17.24
C PRO A 581 -8.93 9.71 -18.68
N TYR A 582 -8.36 8.53 -18.84
CA TYR A 582 -7.91 8.04 -20.14
C TYR A 582 -8.03 6.54 -20.34
N LYS A 583 -7.31 5.73 -19.53
CA LYS A 583 -7.29 4.26 -19.67
C LYS A 583 -8.46 3.61 -18.93
N ASP A 584 -8.70 4.00 -17.68
CA ASP A 584 -9.79 3.50 -16.85
C ASP A 584 -10.85 4.58 -16.59
N LEU A 585 -11.93 4.51 -17.33
CA LEU A 585 -13.06 5.42 -17.14
C LEU A 585 -14.03 5.00 -16.03
N SER A 586 -13.81 3.86 -15.37
CA SER A 586 -14.71 3.35 -14.33
C SER A 586 -14.84 4.30 -13.15
N MET A 587 -13.75 5.00 -12.79
CA MET A 587 -13.71 5.99 -11.71
C MET A 587 -14.22 7.35 -12.13
N TYR A 588 -14.39 7.64 -13.42
CA TYR A 588 -14.74 8.98 -13.90
C TYR A 588 -16.03 9.55 -13.29
N ASN A 589 -17.07 8.73 -13.14
CA ASN A 589 -18.32 9.17 -12.51
C ASN A 589 -18.16 9.57 -11.05
N TYR A 590 -17.30 8.88 -10.31
CA TYR A 590 -16.97 9.22 -8.93
C TYR A 590 -16.16 10.51 -8.88
N GLU A 591 -15.12 10.61 -9.68
CA GLU A 591 -14.27 11.78 -9.83
C GLU A 591 -15.06 13.04 -10.25
N HIS A 592 -15.94 12.90 -11.25
CA HIS A 592 -16.83 14.00 -11.70
C HIS A 592 -17.68 14.56 -10.54
N LYS A 593 -18.16 13.70 -9.63
CA LYS A 593 -18.86 14.17 -8.41
C LYS A 593 -17.95 14.95 -7.48
N GLN A 594 -16.69 14.53 -7.33
CA GLN A 594 -15.70 15.24 -6.52
C GLN A 594 -15.38 16.61 -7.14
N LEU A 595 -15.09 16.67 -8.44
CA LEU A 595 -14.84 17.91 -9.18
C LEU A 595 -16.00 18.91 -9.05
N LYS A 596 -17.23 18.42 -9.14
CA LYS A 596 -18.43 19.22 -9.00
C LYS A 596 -18.61 19.75 -7.57
N ALA A 597 -18.31 18.94 -6.56
CA ALA A 597 -18.40 19.33 -5.17
C ALA A 597 -17.40 20.44 -4.82
N VAL A 598 -16.19 20.42 -5.35
CA VAL A 598 -15.16 21.44 -5.18
C VAL A 598 -15.27 22.58 -6.19
N LYS A 599 -16.25 22.55 -7.09
CA LYS A 599 -16.52 23.54 -8.15
C LYS A 599 -15.41 23.69 -9.18
N TYR A 600 -14.65 22.65 -9.39
CA TYR A 600 -13.68 22.55 -10.48
C TYR A 600 -14.37 22.08 -11.74
N ARG A 601 -14.00 22.62 -12.91
CA ARG A 601 -14.56 22.26 -14.23
C ARG A 601 -16.09 22.35 -14.37
N THR A 602 -16.79 23.11 -13.50
CA THR A 602 -18.27 23.18 -13.53
C THR A 602 -18.84 23.89 -14.76
N GLU A 603 -18.05 24.71 -15.44
CA GLU A 603 -18.46 25.50 -16.60
C GLU A 603 -17.95 24.93 -17.94
N GLN A 604 -17.21 23.84 -17.92
CA GLN A 604 -16.64 23.20 -19.12
C GLN A 604 -17.16 21.78 -19.27
N LYS A 605 -17.35 21.37 -20.50
CA LYS A 605 -17.82 20.03 -20.86
C LYS A 605 -16.74 19.18 -21.52
N PHE A 606 -15.48 19.63 -21.49
CA PHE A 606 -14.39 18.98 -22.21
C PHE A 606 -14.23 17.52 -21.79
N PHE A 607 -14.02 17.28 -20.50
CA PHE A 607 -13.80 15.93 -19.99
C PHE A 607 -15.05 15.05 -20.12
N ASP A 608 -16.26 15.61 -19.90
CA ASP A 608 -17.51 14.89 -20.18
C ASP A 608 -17.57 14.42 -21.63
N THR A 609 -17.19 15.31 -22.58
CA THR A 609 -17.20 15.00 -24.02
C THR A 609 -16.09 14.02 -24.37
N PHE A 610 -14.87 14.25 -23.88
CA PHE A 610 -13.71 13.41 -24.14
C PHE A 610 -13.94 11.98 -23.63
N CYS A 611 -14.31 11.82 -22.36
CA CYS A 611 -14.60 10.52 -21.76
C CYS A 611 -15.82 9.84 -22.39
N SER A 612 -16.82 10.61 -22.86
CA SER A 612 -17.95 10.03 -23.59
C SER A 612 -17.53 9.41 -24.92
N ILE A 613 -16.64 10.09 -25.66
CA ILE A 613 -16.09 9.57 -26.92
C ILE A 613 -15.28 8.30 -26.62
N MET A 614 -14.36 8.37 -25.65
CA MET A 614 -13.57 7.22 -25.23
C MET A 614 -14.45 6.02 -24.87
N GLY A 615 -15.39 6.23 -23.95
CA GLY A 615 -16.28 5.17 -23.48
C GLY A 615 -17.16 4.57 -24.57
N ALA A 616 -17.69 5.39 -25.47
CA ALA A 616 -18.49 4.90 -26.60
C ALA A 616 -17.66 4.02 -27.54
N GLN A 617 -16.41 4.37 -27.80
CA GLN A 617 -15.50 3.62 -28.65
C GLN A 617 -15.01 2.33 -27.97
N GLN A 618 -14.63 2.40 -26.72
CA GLN A 618 -14.25 1.22 -25.93
C GLN A 618 -15.39 0.20 -25.84
N MET A 619 -16.62 0.63 -25.59
CA MET A 619 -17.78 -0.26 -25.58
C MET A 619 -18.07 -0.92 -26.92
N SER A 620 -17.75 -0.28 -28.03
CA SER A 620 -17.96 -0.87 -29.36
C SER A 620 -16.97 -1.99 -29.69
N ALA A 621 -15.81 -2.01 -29.03
CA ALA A 621 -14.78 -3.03 -29.21
C ALA A 621 -15.12 -4.35 -28.50
N TYR A 622 -15.85 -4.27 -27.40
CA TYR A 622 -16.21 -5.45 -26.60
C TYR A 622 -17.59 -5.98 -27.05
N SER A 623 -17.63 -6.85 -28.07
CA SER A 623 -18.86 -7.55 -28.40
C SER A 623 -19.27 -8.51 -27.28
N ASP A 624 -20.58 -8.76 -27.12
CA ASP A 624 -21.24 -9.45 -26.00
C ASP A 624 -20.75 -10.88 -25.67
N ASP A 625 -19.84 -11.46 -26.44
CA ASP A 625 -19.41 -12.86 -26.34
C ASP A 625 -17.99 -13.06 -25.77
N SER A 626 -17.26 -12.02 -25.39
CA SER A 626 -15.92 -12.17 -24.80
C SER A 626 -16.00 -12.24 -23.28
N ILE A 627 -15.24 -13.18 -22.66
CA ILE A 627 -15.10 -13.34 -21.20
C ILE A 627 -14.56 -12.06 -20.55
N PHE A 628 -13.80 -11.25 -21.26
CA PHE A 628 -13.34 -9.93 -20.84
C PHE A 628 -14.45 -8.89 -20.73
N GLY A 629 -15.54 -9.02 -21.51
CA GLY A 629 -16.67 -8.10 -21.48
C GLY A 629 -17.49 -8.12 -20.19
N GLU A 630 -17.39 -9.16 -19.34
CA GLU A 630 -18.08 -9.20 -18.04
C GLU A 630 -17.23 -8.60 -16.89
N LEU A 631 -15.89 -8.62 -17.00
CA LEU A 631 -14.99 -8.13 -15.95
C LEU A 631 -14.66 -6.64 -16.08
N THR A 632 -14.84 -6.06 -17.25
CA THR A 632 -14.43 -4.69 -17.55
C THR A 632 -15.57 -3.77 -17.97
N LYS A 633 -16.84 -4.20 -17.89
CA LYS A 633 -17.96 -3.30 -18.17
C LYS A 633 -18.05 -2.23 -17.10
N PRO A 634 -17.68 -0.98 -17.39
CA PRO A 634 -18.01 0.12 -16.49
C PRO A 634 -19.53 0.15 -16.35
N ASP A 635 -20.03 0.25 -15.14
CA ASP A 635 -21.47 0.40 -14.89
C ASP A 635 -21.94 1.81 -15.27
N TYR A 636 -22.12 2.04 -16.56
CA TYR A 636 -22.73 3.25 -17.09
C TYR A 636 -24.26 3.24 -17.04
N SER A 637 -24.86 2.46 -16.14
CA SER A 637 -26.31 2.31 -16.01
C SER A 637 -26.96 3.62 -15.54
N GLY A 638 -27.25 4.51 -16.48
CA GLY A 638 -28.11 5.66 -16.21
C GLY A 638 -28.09 6.84 -17.15
N GLU A 639 -27.15 6.96 -18.06
CA GLU A 639 -27.15 8.02 -19.06
C GLU A 639 -26.83 7.44 -20.44
N GLU A 640 -27.67 7.73 -21.45
CA GLU A 640 -27.39 7.37 -22.85
C GLU A 640 -26.23 8.25 -23.35
N TRP A 641 -25.05 7.64 -23.50
CA TRP A 641 -23.86 8.25 -24.09
C TRP A 641 -23.92 8.09 -25.60
N TYR A 642 -24.63 8.95 -26.30
CA TYR A 642 -24.66 8.97 -27.75
C TYR A 642 -24.06 10.27 -28.25
N ILE A 643 -22.98 10.20 -29.02
CA ILE A 643 -22.42 11.32 -29.76
C ILE A 643 -22.68 11.09 -31.25
N GLU A 644 -23.64 11.85 -31.80
CA GLU A 644 -23.98 11.83 -33.20
C GLU A 644 -22.79 12.35 -34.04
N GLY A 645 -22.25 11.54 -34.96
CA GLY A 645 -21.20 11.97 -35.87
C GLY A 645 -19.87 11.18 -35.83
N PHE A 646 -19.70 10.24 -34.89
CA PHE A 646 -18.54 9.34 -34.87
C PHE A 646 -18.74 8.03 -35.65
N GLU A 647 -19.82 7.93 -36.40
CA GLU A 647 -20.22 6.73 -37.20
C GLU A 647 -19.27 6.39 -38.35
N ASP A 648 -18.31 7.25 -38.72
CA ASP A 648 -17.45 7.08 -39.89
C ASP A 648 -16.15 6.27 -39.66
N TYR A 649 -15.86 5.82 -38.43
CA TYR A 649 -14.80 4.86 -38.17
C TYR A 649 -15.43 3.47 -37.99
N ASP A 650 -15.75 2.83 -39.11
CA ASP A 650 -16.22 1.44 -39.15
C ASP A 650 -15.03 0.50 -38.90
N THR A 651 -14.70 0.31 -37.62
CA THR A 651 -13.66 -0.62 -37.17
C THR A 651 -14.26 -1.87 -36.52
N THR A 652 -15.58 -2.05 -36.61
CA THR A 652 -16.32 -3.10 -35.92
C THR A 652 -15.93 -4.54 -36.24
N ASP A 653 -15.16 -4.77 -37.30
CA ASP A 653 -14.67 -6.11 -37.69
C ASP A 653 -13.16 -6.33 -37.47
N LEU A 654 -12.44 -5.42 -36.83
CA LEU A 654 -10.94 -5.42 -36.82
C LEU A 654 -10.28 -5.62 -35.45
N PHE A 655 -10.98 -6.09 -34.45
CA PHE A 655 -10.36 -6.15 -33.10
C PHE A 655 -9.62 -7.45 -32.78
N VAL A 656 -9.90 -8.53 -33.49
CA VAL A 656 -9.31 -9.85 -33.23
C VAL A 656 -8.95 -10.51 -34.57
N ASP A 657 -7.89 -11.33 -34.59
CA ASP A 657 -7.43 -12.09 -35.74
C ASP A 657 -7.06 -11.23 -36.95
N ILE A 658 -6.45 -10.06 -36.72
CA ILE A 658 -5.95 -9.22 -37.82
C ILE A 658 -4.90 -10.01 -38.60
N PRO A 659 -5.09 -10.22 -39.93
CA PRO A 659 -4.14 -10.98 -40.70
C PRO A 659 -2.76 -10.33 -40.70
N VAL A 660 -1.72 -11.15 -40.79
CA VAL A 660 -0.35 -10.68 -40.89
C VAL A 660 0.32 -11.16 -42.16
N THR A 661 1.17 -10.35 -42.74
CA THR A 661 2.02 -10.73 -43.91
C THR A 661 3.46 -10.91 -43.41
N ALA A 662 4.07 -12.08 -43.73
CA ALA A 662 5.47 -12.35 -43.39
C ALA A 662 6.40 -11.40 -44.16
N VAL A 663 7.32 -10.75 -43.46
CA VAL A 663 8.39 -9.87 -43.94
C VAL A 663 9.76 -10.40 -43.52
N GLU A 664 10.86 -9.69 -43.85
CA GLU A 664 12.22 -10.21 -43.60
C GLU A 664 12.49 -10.33 -42.08
N GLU A 665 11.91 -9.43 -41.27
CA GLU A 665 12.18 -9.28 -39.82
C GLU A 665 11.02 -9.75 -38.93
N GLY A 666 9.95 -10.34 -39.52
CA GLY A 666 8.80 -10.82 -38.76
C GLY A 666 7.49 -10.78 -39.55
N TYR A 667 6.45 -10.20 -38.96
CA TYR A 667 5.11 -10.18 -39.52
C TYR A 667 4.51 -8.78 -39.46
N LEU A 668 4.04 -8.26 -40.60
CA LEU A 668 3.41 -6.95 -40.70
C LEU A 668 1.88 -7.10 -40.61
N PRO A 669 1.19 -6.45 -39.66
CA PRO A 669 -0.26 -6.47 -39.58
C PRO A 669 -0.93 -5.84 -40.79
N GLU A 670 -1.99 -6.47 -41.33
CA GLU A 670 -2.73 -5.97 -42.47
C GLU A 670 -3.81 -4.96 -42.07
N LEU A 671 -3.42 -3.72 -41.77
CA LEU A 671 -4.33 -2.64 -41.39
C LEU A 671 -4.51 -1.62 -42.54
N PRO A 672 -5.70 -1.01 -42.66
CA PRO A 672 -5.90 0.14 -43.52
C PRO A 672 -5.02 1.34 -43.10
N ASP A 673 -4.53 2.14 -44.08
CA ASP A 673 -3.72 3.34 -43.80
C ASP A 673 -4.35 4.27 -42.73
N LYS A 674 -5.68 4.44 -42.76
CA LYS A 674 -6.40 5.27 -41.81
C LYS A 674 -6.40 4.69 -40.35
N THR A 675 -6.31 3.38 -40.22
CA THR A 675 -6.24 2.71 -38.91
C THR A 675 -4.84 2.86 -38.35
N TRP A 676 -3.81 2.73 -39.22
CA TRP A 676 -2.43 3.02 -38.79
C TRP A 676 -2.26 4.43 -38.22
N ASP A 677 -2.96 5.42 -38.84
CA ASP A 677 -2.97 6.81 -38.35
C ASP A 677 -3.56 6.95 -36.93
N THR A 678 -4.19 5.93 -36.37
CA THR A 678 -4.82 5.96 -35.04
C THR A 678 -4.06 5.14 -33.99
N ILE A 679 -3.07 4.35 -34.39
CA ILE A 679 -2.30 3.50 -33.44
C ILE A 679 -1.33 4.37 -32.65
N LEU A 680 -1.31 4.19 -31.33
CA LEU A 680 -0.45 4.93 -30.40
C LEU A 680 0.63 4.06 -29.79
N ASP A 681 0.32 2.77 -29.52
CA ASP A 681 1.23 1.85 -28.87
C ASP A 681 1.13 0.47 -29.52
N CYS A 682 2.21 -0.27 -29.47
CA CYS A 682 2.30 -1.60 -30.06
C CYS A 682 3.14 -2.52 -29.18
N LYS A 683 2.56 -3.65 -28.77
CA LYS A 683 3.19 -4.67 -27.93
C LYS A 683 3.07 -6.05 -28.56
N VAL A 684 3.97 -6.95 -28.20
CA VAL A 684 3.88 -8.39 -28.50
C VAL A 684 3.47 -9.12 -27.24
N ALA A 685 2.30 -9.77 -27.24
CA ALA A 685 1.89 -10.70 -26.20
C ALA A 685 2.43 -12.09 -26.51
N SER A 686 3.12 -12.72 -25.57
CA SER A 686 3.88 -13.94 -25.79
C SER A 686 3.51 -15.06 -24.82
N TYR A 687 3.53 -16.31 -25.34
CA TYR A 687 3.20 -17.53 -24.60
C TYR A 687 4.24 -18.61 -24.87
N LEU A 688 4.60 -19.35 -23.85
CA LEU A 688 5.32 -20.62 -24.02
C LEU A 688 4.33 -21.77 -24.15
N VAL A 689 4.51 -22.59 -25.20
CA VAL A 689 3.74 -23.83 -25.37
C VAL A 689 4.31 -24.90 -24.45
N THR A 690 3.55 -25.30 -23.44
CA THR A 690 3.96 -26.29 -22.45
C THR A 690 3.04 -27.52 -22.46
N ASP A 691 3.44 -28.59 -21.75
CA ASP A 691 2.57 -29.76 -21.56
C ASP A 691 1.30 -29.44 -20.76
N GLU A 692 1.24 -28.28 -20.07
CA GLU A 692 0.12 -27.85 -19.25
C GLU A 692 -0.79 -26.83 -19.95
N GLY A 693 -0.45 -26.43 -21.16
CA GLY A 693 -1.15 -25.43 -21.96
C GLY A 693 -0.25 -24.28 -22.41
N LEU A 694 -0.87 -23.22 -22.91
CA LEU A 694 -0.20 -21.98 -23.28
C LEU A 694 0.08 -21.17 -22.02
N MET A 695 1.33 -21.05 -21.63
CA MET A 695 1.77 -20.28 -20.47
C MET A 695 2.07 -18.85 -20.91
N TYR A 696 1.24 -17.90 -20.48
CA TYR A 696 1.43 -16.49 -20.76
C TYR A 696 2.69 -15.98 -20.05
N ILE A 697 3.60 -15.39 -20.80
CA ILE A 697 4.86 -14.85 -20.28
C ILE A 697 4.90 -13.33 -20.28
N GLY A 698 3.85 -12.66 -20.77
CA GLY A 698 3.69 -11.21 -20.68
C GLY A 698 3.67 -10.50 -22.02
N GLN A 699 3.89 -9.18 -21.99
CA GLN A 699 3.92 -8.31 -23.15
C GLN A 699 5.15 -7.41 -23.11
N GLU A 700 5.74 -7.14 -24.28
CA GLU A 700 6.82 -6.18 -24.44
C GLU A 700 6.61 -5.30 -25.68
N HIS A 701 7.29 -4.16 -25.76
CA HIS A 701 7.18 -3.25 -26.88
C HIS A 701 7.90 -3.82 -28.11
N PHE A 702 7.43 -3.44 -29.30
CA PHE A 702 8.09 -3.79 -30.56
C PHE A 702 9.47 -3.16 -30.66
N SER A 703 10.41 -3.91 -31.25
CA SER A 703 11.75 -3.42 -31.57
C SER A 703 11.92 -2.89 -33.00
N ASP A 704 11.13 -3.40 -33.96
CA ASP A 704 11.32 -3.17 -35.36
C ASP A 704 10.10 -2.53 -36.04
N ALA A 705 10.37 -1.76 -37.11
CA ALA A 705 9.33 -1.13 -37.94
C ALA A 705 9.72 -1.20 -39.41
N ASP A 706 8.71 -1.19 -40.29
CA ASP A 706 8.93 -1.13 -41.73
C ASP A 706 9.40 0.28 -42.21
N ALA A 707 9.61 0.43 -43.52
CA ALA A 707 10.07 1.69 -44.09
C ALA A 707 9.08 2.86 -43.95
N ASP A 708 7.83 2.57 -43.68
CA ASP A 708 6.76 3.56 -43.46
C ASP A 708 6.53 3.83 -41.96
N GLY A 709 7.26 3.12 -41.06
CA GLY A 709 7.21 3.26 -39.62
C GLY A 709 6.12 2.39 -38.95
N HIS A 710 5.55 1.42 -39.69
CA HIS A 710 4.59 0.49 -39.10
C HIS A 710 5.31 -0.61 -38.33
N PRO A 711 4.91 -0.94 -37.14
CA PRO A 711 5.56 -1.94 -36.29
C PRO A 711 5.46 -3.36 -36.88
N ILE A 712 6.55 -4.10 -36.75
CA ILE A 712 6.68 -5.48 -37.23
C ILE A 712 6.54 -6.39 -36.00
N VAL A 713 5.54 -7.26 -35.97
CA VAL A 713 5.34 -8.28 -34.93
C VAL A 713 6.41 -9.35 -35.05
N SER A 714 7.31 -9.42 -34.12
CA SER A 714 8.39 -10.40 -34.12
C SER A 714 8.69 -10.88 -32.68
N MET A 715 9.24 -12.08 -32.60
CA MET A 715 9.74 -12.65 -31.36
C MET A 715 11.04 -13.39 -31.68
N ASP A 716 12.16 -12.85 -31.27
CA ASP A 716 13.50 -13.39 -31.57
C ASP A 716 13.90 -14.61 -30.71
N GLY A 717 13.03 -15.04 -29.78
CA GLY A 717 13.29 -16.14 -28.84
C GLY A 717 14.04 -15.70 -27.60
N ILE A 718 14.11 -14.41 -27.35
CA ILE A 718 14.70 -13.77 -26.17
C ILE A 718 13.56 -13.25 -25.28
N TRP A 719 13.73 -13.33 -23.96
CA TRP A 719 12.73 -12.84 -23.01
C TRP A 719 13.34 -12.42 -21.67
N ALA A 720 12.64 -11.58 -20.95
CA ALA A 720 13.03 -11.12 -19.63
C ALA A 720 13.14 -12.25 -18.59
N HIS A 721 14.28 -12.32 -17.94
CA HIS A 721 14.57 -13.27 -16.85
C HIS A 721 15.07 -12.52 -15.62
N ILE A 722 14.59 -12.89 -14.44
CA ILE A 722 15.14 -12.42 -13.15
C ILE A 722 16.06 -13.50 -12.59
N ASN A 723 17.36 -13.19 -12.56
CA ASN A 723 18.39 -14.14 -12.11
C ASN A 723 18.27 -15.54 -12.77
N GLY A 724 18.04 -15.59 -14.09
CA GLY A 724 17.90 -16.83 -14.86
C GLY A 724 16.55 -17.52 -14.71
N HIS A 725 15.54 -16.89 -14.17
CA HIS A 725 14.17 -17.39 -14.11
C HIS A 725 13.29 -16.59 -15.08
N VAL A 726 12.64 -17.27 -16.01
CA VAL A 726 11.64 -16.66 -16.88
C VAL A 726 10.55 -16.02 -16.03
N VAL A 727 10.06 -14.84 -16.44
CA VAL A 727 9.03 -14.11 -15.72
C VAL A 727 7.89 -13.70 -16.65
N CYS A 728 6.70 -13.51 -16.09
CA CYS A 728 5.58 -12.90 -16.79
C CYS A 728 5.77 -11.38 -16.73
N TYR A 729 6.45 -10.84 -17.76
CA TYR A 729 6.81 -9.43 -17.83
C TYR A 729 5.74 -8.62 -18.54
N GLU A 730 5.18 -7.64 -17.85
CA GLU A 730 4.20 -6.69 -18.41
C GLU A 730 4.88 -5.34 -18.61
N ALA A 731 5.20 -5.00 -19.86
CA ALA A 731 5.83 -3.73 -20.17
C ALA A 731 4.89 -2.56 -19.88
N GLU A 732 5.43 -1.53 -19.24
CA GLU A 732 4.79 -0.23 -19.06
C GLU A 732 5.22 0.74 -20.16
N GLU A 733 4.54 1.88 -20.28
CA GLU A 733 4.88 2.93 -21.26
C GLU A 733 6.35 3.38 -21.09
N PRO A 734 7.16 3.38 -22.16
CA PRO A 734 8.55 3.79 -22.08
C PRO A 734 8.66 5.29 -21.80
N GLN A 735 9.65 5.68 -21.02
CA GLN A 735 9.89 7.08 -20.67
C GLN A 735 11.15 7.59 -21.34
N THR A 736 11.04 8.65 -22.12
CA THR A 736 12.18 9.32 -22.74
C THR A 736 12.83 10.30 -21.79
N THR A 737 14.14 10.18 -21.60
CA THR A 737 14.96 11.07 -20.77
C THR A 737 16.13 11.65 -21.60
N GLU A 738 16.89 12.59 -21.01
CA GLU A 738 18.12 13.10 -21.66
C GLU A 738 19.19 11.99 -21.85
N ASP A 739 19.17 10.96 -21.01
CA ASP A 739 20.16 9.86 -21.06
C ASP A 739 19.71 8.70 -21.97
N GLY A 740 18.49 8.70 -22.47
CA GLY A 740 17.91 7.67 -23.31
C GLY A 740 16.48 7.32 -22.92
N VAL A 741 15.99 6.19 -23.42
CA VAL A 741 14.65 5.67 -23.09
C VAL A 741 14.76 4.70 -21.93
N ILE A 742 13.99 4.93 -20.86
CA ILE A 742 13.85 4.02 -19.74
C ILE A 742 12.63 3.12 -19.98
N TYR A 743 12.86 1.82 -19.97
CA TYR A 743 11.79 0.82 -20.01
C TYR A 743 11.46 0.36 -18.60
N ARG A 744 10.20 0.16 -18.33
CA ARG A 744 9.67 -0.34 -17.05
C ARG A 744 8.69 -1.45 -17.28
N GLY A 745 8.47 -2.25 -16.24
CA GLY A 745 7.47 -3.29 -16.30
C GLY A 745 7.18 -3.90 -14.94
N LYS A 746 6.22 -4.81 -14.95
CA LYS A 746 5.70 -5.48 -13.77
C LYS A 746 5.76 -6.98 -13.91
N VAL A 747 5.95 -7.68 -12.78
CA VAL A 747 5.94 -9.13 -12.69
C VAL A 747 5.15 -9.58 -11.48
N LYS A 748 4.13 -10.40 -11.67
CA LYS A 748 3.37 -11.01 -10.58
C LYS A 748 4.12 -12.17 -9.94
N ALA A 749 4.15 -12.21 -8.62
CA ALA A 749 4.86 -13.24 -7.87
C ALA A 749 4.20 -13.56 -6.52
N LYS A 750 4.68 -14.62 -5.86
CA LYS A 750 4.37 -14.93 -4.46
C LYS A 750 5.60 -14.78 -3.60
N LEU A 751 5.49 -13.96 -2.57
CA LEU A 751 6.50 -13.79 -1.54
C LEU A 751 6.34 -14.87 -0.47
N ASN A 752 7.42 -15.61 -0.20
CA ASN A 752 7.47 -16.65 0.83
C ASN A 752 6.37 -17.72 0.71
N GLY A 753 5.84 -17.90 -0.52
CA GLY A 753 4.77 -18.85 -0.83
C GLY A 753 3.41 -18.52 -0.24
N ARG A 754 3.18 -17.29 0.19
CA ARG A 754 1.96 -16.88 0.91
C ARG A 754 1.31 -15.60 0.39
N GLU A 755 2.10 -14.56 0.17
CA GLU A 755 1.61 -13.24 -0.20
C GLU A 755 1.73 -13.04 -1.70
N ASN A 756 0.67 -12.60 -2.36
CA ASN A 756 0.74 -12.16 -3.75
C ASN A 756 1.34 -10.76 -3.77
N ILE A 757 2.33 -10.59 -4.64
CA ILE A 757 3.05 -9.35 -4.80
C ILE A 757 3.22 -9.05 -6.28
N THR A 758 3.38 -7.77 -6.59
CA THR A 758 3.80 -7.30 -7.91
C THR A 758 5.20 -6.70 -7.78
N LEU A 759 6.16 -7.25 -8.53
CA LEU A 759 7.51 -6.72 -8.66
C LEU A 759 7.50 -5.56 -9.64
N HIS A 760 8.26 -4.52 -9.37
CA HIS A 760 8.47 -3.40 -10.26
C HIS A 760 9.89 -3.46 -10.82
N ILE A 761 10.01 -3.36 -12.14
CA ILE A 761 11.26 -3.50 -12.87
C ILE A 761 11.55 -2.18 -13.59
N GLU A 762 12.81 -1.79 -13.58
CA GLU A 762 13.31 -0.68 -14.38
C GLU A 762 14.59 -1.14 -15.09
N TRP A 763 14.72 -0.76 -16.35
CA TRP A 763 15.88 -1.05 -17.18
C TRP A 763 16.80 0.16 -17.29
N ASP A 764 18.09 -0.08 -17.49
CA ASP A 764 19.04 0.98 -17.80
C ASP A 764 18.57 1.78 -19.04
N PRO A 765 18.78 3.11 -19.05
CA PRO A 765 18.43 3.92 -20.20
C PRO A 765 19.10 3.43 -21.49
N VAL A 766 18.31 3.11 -22.49
CA VAL A 766 18.82 2.66 -23.79
C VAL A 766 19.14 3.90 -24.66
N LYS A 767 20.41 4.07 -25.04
CA LYS A 767 20.84 5.12 -25.97
C LYS A 767 20.61 4.69 -27.42
N GLU A 768 20.10 5.58 -28.24
CA GLU A 768 19.74 5.32 -29.66
C GLU A 768 20.84 4.67 -30.52
N ASP A 769 22.09 4.59 -30.09
CA ASP A 769 23.23 4.04 -30.85
C ASP A 769 24.13 3.07 -30.03
N SER A 770 23.63 2.44 -28.96
CA SER A 770 24.43 1.54 -28.14
C SER A 770 24.16 0.07 -28.47
N ASP A 771 25.23 -0.68 -28.80
CA ASP A 771 25.21 -2.15 -28.89
C ASP A 771 25.37 -2.85 -27.51
N ASP A 772 25.24 -2.10 -26.41
CA ASP A 772 25.38 -2.65 -25.06
C ASP A 772 24.09 -3.34 -24.64
N GLU A 773 24.20 -4.58 -24.14
CA GLU A 773 23.09 -5.31 -23.51
C GLU A 773 22.55 -4.51 -22.32
N SER A 774 21.28 -4.08 -22.40
CA SER A 774 20.63 -3.39 -21.27
C SER A 774 20.47 -4.35 -20.09
N THR A 775 20.71 -3.85 -18.90
CA THR A 775 20.47 -4.59 -17.67
C THR A 775 19.36 -3.88 -16.90
N GLY A 776 18.39 -4.65 -16.47
CA GLY A 776 17.33 -4.16 -15.59
C GLY A 776 17.51 -4.64 -14.16
N TRP A 777 16.76 -4.09 -13.25
CA TRP A 777 16.72 -4.51 -11.84
C TRP A 777 15.31 -4.38 -11.26
N VAL A 778 15.05 -5.16 -10.22
CA VAL A 778 13.81 -5.04 -9.46
C VAL A 778 13.97 -3.87 -8.48
N THR A 779 13.20 -2.81 -8.67
CA THR A 779 13.23 -1.61 -7.82
C THR A 779 12.53 -1.82 -6.47
N GLY A 780 11.70 -2.85 -6.37
CA GLY A 780 10.95 -3.23 -5.18
C GLY A 780 9.69 -3.99 -5.53
N TYR A 781 8.80 -4.17 -4.57
CA TYR A 781 7.52 -4.83 -4.80
C TYR A 781 6.37 -4.12 -4.09
N SER A 782 5.16 -4.34 -4.59
CA SER A 782 3.91 -3.97 -3.94
C SER A 782 3.11 -5.23 -3.58
N LYS A 783 2.38 -5.21 -2.46
CA LYS A 783 1.50 -6.31 -2.06
C LYS A 783 0.12 -6.13 -2.68
N ASP A 784 -0.45 -7.22 -3.19
CA ASP A 784 -1.82 -7.26 -3.68
C ASP A 784 -2.78 -7.43 -2.48
N ASP A 785 -2.90 -6.40 -1.62
CA ASP A 785 -3.74 -6.47 -0.42
C ASP A 785 -5.11 -5.81 -0.69
N GLU A 786 -6.19 -6.54 -0.36
CA GLU A 786 -7.57 -6.04 -0.49
C GLU A 786 -7.88 -4.86 0.45
N LYS A 787 -7.02 -4.55 1.42
CA LYS A 787 -7.28 -3.51 2.44
C LYS A 787 -6.90 -2.10 2.01
N VAL A 788 -5.84 -1.98 1.21
CA VAL A 788 -5.35 -0.71 0.69
C VAL A 788 -5.27 -0.84 -0.81
N SER A 789 -5.93 0.05 -1.55
CA SER A 789 -5.82 0.06 -3.00
C SER A 789 -4.35 0.17 -3.41
N PHE A 790 -3.95 -0.55 -4.46
CA PHE A 790 -2.61 -0.47 -5.05
C PHE A 790 -2.16 0.98 -5.26
N PHE A 791 -3.08 1.83 -5.70
CA PHE A 791 -2.87 3.26 -5.99
C PHE A 791 -2.54 4.13 -4.77
N MET A 792 -2.63 3.59 -3.55
CA MET A 792 -2.43 4.36 -2.32
C MET A 792 -1.17 3.96 -1.55
N LYS A 793 -0.26 3.20 -2.15
CA LYS A 793 0.94 2.74 -1.44
C LYS A 793 2.03 3.80 -1.48
N LYS A 794 2.49 4.23 -0.33
CA LYS A 794 3.66 5.11 -0.17
C LYS A 794 4.94 4.28 -0.30
N GLY A 795 5.58 4.36 -1.48
CA GLY A 795 6.82 3.66 -1.81
C GLY A 795 6.69 2.15 -2.06
N LEU A 796 7.70 1.58 -2.69
CA LEU A 796 7.82 0.14 -2.90
C LEU A 796 8.44 -0.55 -1.68
N GLU A 797 7.96 -1.77 -1.41
CA GLU A 797 8.58 -2.60 -0.38
C GLU A 797 9.89 -3.20 -0.89
N GLN A 798 10.88 -3.33 0.00
CA GLN A 798 12.16 -3.93 -0.29
C GLN A 798 12.25 -5.36 0.26
N PHE A 799 13.03 -6.22 -0.39
CA PHE A 799 13.18 -7.60 0.02
C PHE A 799 14.15 -7.77 1.17
N GLU A 800 13.92 -8.77 2.00
CA GLU A 800 14.87 -9.18 3.03
C GLU A 800 15.74 -10.34 2.54
N THR A 801 17.01 -10.36 2.96
CA THR A 801 17.89 -11.51 2.69
C THR A 801 17.30 -12.79 3.27
N GLY A 802 16.99 -13.71 2.40
CA GLY A 802 16.40 -15.01 2.75
C GLY A 802 14.96 -15.17 2.30
N ASP A 803 14.32 -14.11 1.83
CA ASP A 803 13.02 -14.19 1.19
C ASP A 803 13.03 -15.14 -0.01
N THR A 804 11.88 -15.71 -0.32
CA THR A 804 11.70 -16.58 -1.47
C THR A 804 10.60 -16.03 -2.36
N ILE A 805 10.90 -15.95 -3.65
CA ILE A 805 9.99 -15.45 -4.69
C ILE A 805 9.61 -16.61 -5.60
N GLU A 806 8.34 -16.76 -5.89
CA GLU A 806 7.79 -17.74 -6.83
C GLU A 806 7.02 -16.96 -7.90
N PHE A 807 7.50 -16.97 -9.15
CA PHE A 807 6.90 -16.23 -10.24
C PHE A 807 5.57 -16.86 -10.65
N MET A 808 4.56 -16.04 -10.91
CA MET A 808 3.20 -16.45 -11.24
C MET A 808 2.94 -16.29 -12.73
N PHE A 809 2.20 -17.25 -13.30
CA PHE A 809 1.83 -17.28 -14.70
C PHE A 809 0.38 -17.74 -14.86
N ASP A 810 -0.28 -17.21 -15.88
CA ASP A 810 -1.57 -17.68 -16.34
C ASP A 810 -1.41 -18.74 -17.42
N PHE A 811 -2.18 -19.81 -17.32
CA PHE A 811 -2.17 -20.91 -18.27
C PHE A 811 -3.50 -20.98 -19.00
N TYR A 812 -3.46 -21.06 -20.33
CA TYR A 812 -4.63 -21.08 -21.20
C TYR A 812 -4.71 -22.38 -21.99
N ASP A 813 -5.91 -22.75 -22.42
CA ASP A 813 -6.09 -23.84 -23.40
C ASP A 813 -5.98 -23.30 -24.85
N GLU A 814 -6.13 -24.18 -25.84
CA GLU A 814 -6.10 -23.82 -27.27
C GLU A 814 -7.35 -23.00 -27.71
N GLU A 815 -8.32 -22.78 -26.84
CA GLU A 815 -9.52 -22.01 -27.05
C GLU A 815 -9.52 -20.71 -26.21
N ASP A 816 -8.34 -20.28 -25.74
CA ASP A 816 -8.07 -19.08 -24.93
C ASP A 816 -8.80 -19.02 -23.57
N ASN A 817 -9.26 -20.19 -23.06
CA ASN A 817 -9.83 -20.21 -21.73
C ASN A 817 -8.72 -20.33 -20.67
N LEU A 818 -8.78 -19.50 -19.63
CA LEU A 818 -7.88 -19.58 -18.48
C LEU A 818 -8.07 -20.92 -17.76
N ILE A 819 -7.05 -21.78 -17.77
CA ILE A 819 -7.05 -23.07 -17.06
C ILE A 819 -6.74 -22.85 -15.59
N LYS A 820 -5.70 -22.06 -15.29
CA LYS A 820 -5.22 -21.78 -13.93
C LYS A 820 -4.25 -20.61 -13.90
N THR A 821 -4.15 -19.98 -12.75
CA THR A 821 -3.01 -19.12 -12.38
C THR A 821 -2.16 -19.87 -11.36
N ASP A 822 -0.90 -20.13 -11.65
CA ASP A 822 -0.02 -20.92 -10.77
C ASP A 822 1.43 -20.45 -10.89
N THR A 823 2.27 -20.88 -9.96
CA THR A 823 3.71 -20.62 -10.00
C THR A 823 4.42 -21.63 -10.91
N TYR A 824 5.41 -21.15 -11.65
CA TYR A 824 6.22 -21.99 -12.54
C TYR A 824 7.72 -21.79 -12.29
N GLY A 825 8.49 -22.86 -12.50
CA GLY A 825 9.94 -22.85 -12.30
C GLY A 825 10.36 -23.07 -10.84
N SER A 826 11.63 -22.85 -10.57
CA SER A 826 12.20 -22.96 -9.21
C SER A 826 12.02 -21.65 -8.44
N LYS A 827 12.00 -21.76 -7.10
CA LYS A 827 11.93 -20.58 -6.24
C LYS A 827 13.25 -19.81 -6.27
N LEU A 828 13.17 -18.52 -6.51
CA LEU A 828 14.28 -17.60 -6.32
C LEU A 828 14.43 -17.28 -4.83
N ARG A 829 15.66 -17.35 -4.32
CA ARG A 829 15.98 -16.94 -2.95
C ARG A 829 16.78 -15.66 -2.97
N VAL A 830 16.28 -14.64 -2.31
CA VAL A 830 17.01 -13.37 -2.14
C VAL A 830 18.23 -13.59 -1.25
N ILE A 831 19.42 -13.30 -1.76
CA ILE A 831 20.70 -13.45 -1.05
C ILE A 831 21.18 -12.11 -0.51
N THR A 832 21.06 -11.03 -1.32
CA THR A 832 21.33 -9.64 -0.96
C THR A 832 20.36 -8.75 -1.73
N GLU A 833 20.03 -7.59 -1.19
CA GLU A 833 19.12 -6.62 -1.82
C GLU A 833 19.61 -6.17 -3.21
N ASP A 834 20.93 -6.10 -3.41
CA ASP A 834 21.58 -5.60 -4.64
C ASP A 834 21.64 -6.62 -5.81
N GLN A 835 20.93 -7.74 -5.80
CA GLN A 835 21.18 -8.81 -6.77
C GLN A 835 19.97 -9.34 -7.53
N MET A 836 18.86 -8.65 -7.55
CA MET A 836 17.77 -9.04 -8.45
C MET A 836 17.89 -8.33 -9.79
N THR A 837 18.84 -8.80 -10.60
CA THR A 837 19.04 -8.31 -11.94
C THR A 837 18.04 -8.93 -12.92
N VAL A 838 17.55 -8.10 -13.83
CA VAL A 838 16.74 -8.51 -14.96
C VAL A 838 17.60 -8.49 -16.21
N ARG A 839 17.51 -9.53 -17.00
CA ARG A 839 18.23 -9.64 -18.28
C ARG A 839 17.37 -10.35 -19.29
N ASP A 840 17.56 -10.02 -20.53
CA ASP A 840 17.02 -10.76 -21.65
C ASP A 840 17.90 -12.00 -21.88
N GLU A 841 17.29 -13.19 -21.87
CA GLU A 841 17.97 -14.47 -22.07
C GLU A 841 17.26 -15.27 -23.18
N GLU A 842 18.05 -15.97 -24.03
CA GLU A 842 17.53 -16.83 -25.08
C GLU A 842 16.84 -18.08 -24.48
N PHE A 843 15.70 -18.46 -25.03
CA PHE A 843 15.08 -19.75 -24.74
C PHE A 843 15.90 -20.92 -25.31
N GLU A 844 15.77 -22.08 -24.69
CA GLU A 844 16.42 -23.29 -25.18
C GLU A 844 15.94 -23.65 -26.60
N SER A 845 16.89 -24.07 -27.47
CA SER A 845 16.55 -24.55 -28.82
C SER A 845 15.50 -25.64 -28.80
N GLY A 846 14.46 -25.49 -29.58
CA GLY A 846 13.31 -26.38 -29.61
C GLY A 846 12.10 -25.91 -28.80
N THR A 847 12.23 -24.85 -27.99
CA THR A 847 11.09 -24.19 -27.33
C THR A 847 10.11 -23.66 -28.39
N VAL A 848 8.83 -23.88 -28.18
CA VAL A 848 7.78 -23.34 -29.06
C VAL A 848 7.15 -22.15 -28.39
N ILE A 849 7.15 -21.02 -29.09
CA ILE A 849 6.56 -19.76 -28.66
C ILE A 849 5.33 -19.47 -29.51
N SER A 850 4.26 -19.09 -28.88
CA SER A 850 3.06 -18.53 -29.52
C SER A 850 2.96 -17.06 -29.15
N TYR A 851 2.73 -16.18 -30.14
CA TYR A 851 2.66 -14.76 -29.90
C TYR A 851 1.75 -14.04 -30.91
N PHE A 852 1.32 -12.83 -30.56
CA PHE A 852 0.57 -11.95 -31.44
C PHE A 852 0.83 -10.49 -31.09
N GLY A 853 0.59 -9.61 -32.07
CA GLY A 853 0.67 -8.16 -31.87
C GLY A 853 -0.57 -7.61 -31.18
N VAL A 854 -0.36 -6.70 -30.24
CA VAL A 854 -1.39 -5.90 -29.57
C VAL A 854 -1.13 -4.45 -29.92
N LEU A 855 -2.05 -3.84 -30.68
CA LEU A 855 -1.94 -2.48 -31.16
C LEU A 855 -3.00 -1.62 -30.48
N THR A 856 -2.58 -0.70 -29.63
CA THR A 856 -3.48 0.17 -28.88
C THR A 856 -3.72 1.46 -29.65
N ASP A 857 -4.97 1.80 -29.88
CA ASP A 857 -5.37 2.98 -30.64
C ASP A 857 -5.62 4.23 -29.77
N ILE A 858 -5.94 5.36 -30.42
CA ILE A 858 -6.27 6.64 -29.76
C ILE A 858 -7.45 6.57 -28.80
N TYR A 859 -8.27 5.52 -28.86
CA TYR A 859 -9.40 5.28 -27.95
C TYR A 859 -9.06 4.28 -26.85
N GLN A 860 -7.79 3.87 -26.71
CA GLN A 860 -7.33 2.83 -25.79
C GLN A 860 -8.04 1.48 -26.04
N ARG A 861 -8.26 1.14 -27.32
CA ARG A 861 -8.76 -0.17 -27.72
C ARG A 861 -7.57 -0.99 -28.23
N ASP A 862 -7.54 -2.25 -27.85
CA ASP A 862 -6.52 -3.19 -28.29
C ASP A 862 -6.99 -3.94 -29.54
N LEU A 863 -6.21 -3.82 -30.61
CA LEU A 863 -6.39 -4.55 -31.85
C LEU A 863 -5.37 -5.68 -31.87
N MET A 864 -5.82 -6.93 -31.97
CA MET A 864 -4.98 -8.10 -31.87
C MET A 864 -4.77 -8.76 -33.21
N THR A 865 -3.53 -9.10 -33.54
CA THR A 865 -3.22 -9.87 -34.74
C THR A 865 -3.59 -11.34 -34.59
N GLU A 866 -3.63 -12.09 -35.71
CA GLU A 866 -3.70 -13.53 -35.67
C GLU A 866 -2.48 -14.12 -34.92
N GLU A 867 -2.68 -15.30 -34.29
CA GLU A 867 -1.65 -16.01 -33.55
C GLU A 867 -0.53 -16.50 -34.51
N ILE A 868 0.71 -16.30 -34.11
CA ILE A 868 1.92 -16.76 -34.75
C ILE A 868 2.59 -17.80 -33.86
N ARG A 869 2.97 -18.95 -34.43
CA ARG A 869 3.73 -19.96 -33.65
C ARG A 869 5.06 -20.24 -34.31
N GLU A 870 6.13 -20.13 -33.56
CA GLU A 870 7.49 -20.37 -34.00
C GLU A 870 8.26 -21.24 -33.02
N GLN A 871 9.27 -21.94 -33.52
CA GLN A 871 10.17 -22.76 -32.73
C GLN A 871 11.55 -22.11 -32.70
N VAL A 872 12.07 -21.87 -31.51
CA VAL A 872 13.42 -21.36 -31.29
C VAL A 872 14.44 -22.31 -31.87
N GLN A 873 15.32 -21.79 -32.74
CA GLN A 873 16.27 -22.60 -33.56
C GLN A 873 17.52 -23.05 -32.78
#